data_a7036a6396b2068ce2867e2cd959058d
#
_entry.id   a7036a6396b2068ce2867e2cd959058d
#
_cell.length_a   1.000
_cell.length_b   1.000
_cell.length_c   1.000
_cell.angle_alpha   90.00
_cell.angle_beta   90.00
_cell.angle_gamma   90.00
#
_symmetry.space_group_name_H-M   'P 1'
#
loop_
_entity.id
_entity.type
_entity.pdbx_description
1 polymer ?
#
loop_
_entity_poly.entity_id
_entity_poly.type
_entity_poly.pdbx_seq_one_letter_code
_entity_poly.pdbx_strand_id
1 'polypeptide(L)'
;MIALAASTLRARWVSFAGAFVALAAGVAIMVAMLLTLNAAFTTSTPGPQRFAGATVVVVPNSNVWFNDEGEEDEESLSDPAPLSTVLLARLSALGAAVRDQTFSVYYAGESGDQVGHGWSVAALGGYRLIAGHAPASDHEIVIASGSAARAGEWVDVDTPAGTARYLVSGVVRAQWFESAVFFTDSEAARIDPEVTAAAVDAPAAEVRRVVGSSAEVLTGTAREQADPDPSEGGNLLAGTQITAGTSVSVICSVAVFVVVVTFAFVADLRRREMALLRLAGATSGQMGRLIVGEAMLIGLAGSLAGCAAGAFGGGLAGQALVSSGVAPPWFTVGFSWWPVLAGFTAGVLSALAGAAAAAWRAGRVAPAEALREAAVDNRGMTPLRWVLGAAALIGAVVSVGYTLNHSPYEMTNLRKIIEIPLLFTGTFAVLVPVLAGPLARVLTRPLGRLGTVGMIVQSNTVTAARRTAAMAGAVVVAAGLAAGFFVLQDNAQSAMEHQLTDTIRASYVVLPEDGDAVNQVTVDALRKVEGVQVVPVGAAAIYIGTRSDELIDAFNAQVVGPGSLDGVENPAVVSGSLRAFGASSLIVDEKAAQEDDLVAGQQLAVWGPDGVKRDVTVAAIVRTGLSGDLAYVSSAAVDPQAIERVDIRILPGTSRATAFAALRRALAGQQATLATTAQAAAALTASVHDSSRATTLFVLGVALLYALAAVANAMVMATAGRRRELAALSLAGVTRGQALCCVAAESLVAVVIGAVIAALAGLSVLAAQWIALYGTAGSFPVALPWGPTGAVAGACVVIGVVAAGCSAANAMRGRAVELVNQRE
;
A
#
# COMPACT_ATOMS: atom_id res chain seq x y z
N MET A 1 -38.88 -13.85 -26.03
CA MET A 1 -38.17 -12.68 -25.51
C MET A 1 -36.66 -12.76 -25.73
N ILE A 2 -35.97 -13.85 -25.37
CA ILE A 2 -34.49 -14.01 -25.60
C ILE A 2 -34.11 -13.94 -27.07
N ALA A 3 -34.88 -14.58 -27.97
CA ALA A 3 -34.66 -14.50 -29.41
C ALA A 3 -34.84 -13.08 -29.96
N LEU A 4 -35.82 -12.32 -29.43
CA LEU A 4 -36.02 -10.91 -29.79
C LEU A 4 -34.85 -10.05 -29.26
N ALA A 5 -34.39 -10.30 -28.02
CA ALA A 5 -33.23 -9.63 -27.45
C ALA A 5 -31.94 -9.92 -28.26
N ALA A 6 -31.75 -11.16 -28.71
CA ALA A 6 -30.62 -11.53 -29.55
C ALA A 6 -30.66 -10.87 -30.95
N SER A 7 -31.87 -10.73 -31.55
CA SER A 7 -32.02 -10.04 -32.84
C SER A 7 -31.77 -8.53 -32.74
N THR A 8 -32.22 -7.89 -31.67
CA THR A 8 -31.97 -6.46 -31.39
C THR A 8 -30.48 -6.20 -31.12
N LEU A 9 -29.80 -7.07 -30.36
CA LEU A 9 -28.36 -7.01 -30.13
C LEU A 9 -27.56 -7.13 -31.44
N ARG A 10 -27.96 -8.08 -32.30
CA ARG A 10 -27.28 -8.29 -33.59
C ARG A 10 -27.47 -7.11 -34.55
N ALA A 11 -28.64 -6.50 -34.54
CA ALA A 11 -28.91 -5.32 -35.37
C ALA A 11 -28.20 -4.06 -34.88
N ARG A 12 -27.91 -3.95 -33.58
CA ARG A 12 -27.41 -2.73 -32.93
C ARG A 12 -26.15 -2.96 -32.07
N TRP A 13 -25.31 -3.90 -32.47
CA TRP A 13 -24.14 -4.29 -31.69
C TRP A 13 -23.23 -3.10 -31.29
N VAL A 14 -23.14 -2.06 -32.12
CA VAL A 14 -22.32 -0.87 -31.87
C VAL A 14 -22.78 -0.10 -30.61
N SER A 15 -24.09 -0.08 -30.35
CA SER A 15 -24.64 0.60 -29.17
C SER A 15 -24.34 -0.12 -27.86
N PHE A 16 -24.07 -1.43 -27.92
CA PHE A 16 -23.78 -2.28 -26.77
C PHE A 16 -22.29 -2.61 -26.62
N ALA A 17 -21.50 -2.32 -27.65
CA ALA A 17 -20.05 -2.60 -27.61
C ALA A 17 -19.37 -1.94 -26.43
N GLY A 18 -19.75 -0.70 -26.10
CA GLY A 18 -19.20 0.00 -24.93
C GLY A 18 -19.53 -0.67 -23.60
N ALA A 19 -20.79 -1.13 -23.43
CA ALA A 19 -21.20 -1.86 -22.23
C ALA A 19 -20.52 -3.23 -22.13
N PHE A 20 -20.36 -3.92 -23.25
CA PHE A 20 -19.64 -5.19 -23.35
C PHE A 20 -18.15 -5.02 -22.95
N VAL A 21 -17.46 -4.03 -23.53
CA VAL A 21 -16.05 -3.77 -23.24
C VAL A 21 -15.83 -3.36 -21.79
N ALA A 22 -16.68 -2.46 -21.26
CA ALA A 22 -16.58 -2.04 -19.86
C ALA A 22 -16.79 -3.20 -18.88
N LEU A 23 -17.78 -4.06 -19.16
CA LEU A 23 -18.04 -5.24 -18.35
C LEU A 23 -16.90 -6.28 -18.47
N ALA A 24 -16.46 -6.58 -19.70
CA ALA A 24 -15.39 -7.54 -19.93
C ALA A 24 -14.08 -7.08 -19.27
N ALA A 25 -13.73 -5.80 -19.36
CA ALA A 25 -12.56 -5.25 -18.70
C ALA A 25 -12.68 -5.31 -17.17
N GLY A 26 -13.83 -4.92 -16.60
CA GLY A 26 -14.07 -4.99 -15.17
C GLY A 26 -13.98 -6.41 -14.62
N VAL A 27 -14.61 -7.37 -15.31
CA VAL A 27 -14.53 -8.80 -14.94
C VAL A 27 -13.11 -9.34 -15.11
N ALA A 28 -12.39 -8.94 -16.17
CA ALA A 28 -11.01 -9.37 -16.38
C ALA A 28 -10.09 -8.96 -15.23
N ILE A 29 -10.15 -7.70 -14.84
CA ILE A 29 -9.34 -7.19 -13.73
C ILE A 29 -9.76 -7.83 -12.40
N MET A 30 -11.07 -7.99 -12.17
CA MET A 30 -11.60 -8.64 -10.98
C MET A 30 -11.13 -10.10 -10.86
N VAL A 31 -11.21 -10.87 -11.95
CA VAL A 31 -10.75 -12.27 -11.99
C VAL A 31 -9.24 -12.35 -11.79
N ALA A 32 -8.46 -11.47 -12.43
CA ALA A 32 -7.02 -11.42 -12.24
C ALA A 32 -6.65 -11.20 -10.76
N MET A 33 -7.30 -10.22 -10.10
CA MET A 33 -7.04 -9.93 -8.68
C MET A 33 -7.56 -11.03 -7.74
N LEU A 34 -8.70 -11.66 -8.04
CA LEU A 34 -9.20 -12.80 -7.28
C LEU A 34 -8.29 -14.03 -7.40
N LEU A 35 -7.68 -14.26 -8.58
CA LEU A 35 -6.67 -15.31 -8.75
C LEU A 35 -5.41 -15.01 -7.94
N THR A 36 -4.96 -13.75 -7.94
CA THR A 36 -3.82 -13.29 -7.15
C THR A 36 -4.09 -13.44 -5.65
N LEU A 37 -5.27 -13.05 -5.19
CA LEU A 37 -5.69 -13.22 -3.80
C LEU A 37 -5.74 -14.70 -3.41
N ASN A 38 -6.32 -15.55 -4.27
CA ASN A 38 -6.35 -16.99 -4.02
C ASN A 38 -4.93 -17.56 -3.95
N ALA A 39 -4.03 -17.14 -4.83
CA ALA A 39 -2.63 -17.57 -4.80
C ALA A 39 -1.95 -17.15 -3.49
N ALA A 40 -2.20 -15.92 -3.00
CA ALA A 40 -1.64 -15.43 -1.74
C ALA A 40 -2.08 -16.26 -0.52
N PHE A 41 -3.29 -16.84 -0.54
CA PHE A 41 -3.76 -17.74 0.51
C PHE A 41 -3.35 -19.22 0.33
N THR A 42 -2.95 -19.62 -0.87
CA THR A 42 -2.62 -21.03 -1.16
C THR A 42 -1.12 -21.26 -1.35
N THR A 43 -0.34 -20.21 -1.50
CA THR A 43 1.13 -20.31 -1.55
C THR A 43 1.64 -20.55 -0.13
N SER A 44 2.41 -21.61 0.04
CA SER A 44 3.12 -21.88 1.29
C SER A 44 4.47 -21.17 1.29
N THR A 45 5.00 -20.91 2.47
CA THR A 45 6.39 -20.53 2.64
C THR A 45 7.30 -21.63 2.11
N PRO A 46 8.42 -21.31 1.47
CA PRO A 46 9.44 -22.31 1.16
C PRO A 46 9.90 -22.94 2.47
N GLY A 47 10.23 -24.23 2.46
CA GLY A 47 10.80 -24.89 3.64
C GLY A 47 12.16 -24.29 4.07
N PRO A 48 12.88 -24.94 5.01
CA PRO A 48 14.13 -24.41 5.54
C PRO A 48 15.11 -23.99 4.46
N GLN A 49 15.69 -22.78 4.61
CA GLN A 49 16.55 -22.18 3.58
C GLN A 49 18.03 -22.28 3.96
N ARG A 50 18.44 -21.56 5.03
CA ARG A 50 19.87 -21.49 5.45
C ARG A 50 20.44 -22.89 5.77
N PHE A 51 19.64 -23.73 6.39
CA PHE A 51 20.01 -25.10 6.76
C PHE A 51 19.24 -26.19 5.99
N ALA A 52 18.86 -25.91 4.74
CA ALA A 52 18.13 -26.89 3.91
C ALA A 52 18.88 -28.22 3.74
N GLY A 53 20.20 -28.19 3.66
CA GLY A 53 21.07 -29.38 3.54
C GLY A 53 21.41 -30.09 4.85
N ALA A 54 21.05 -29.54 6.01
CA ALA A 54 21.35 -30.15 7.30
C ALA A 54 20.27 -31.17 7.70
N THR A 55 20.63 -32.20 8.46
CA THR A 55 19.67 -33.20 9.02
C THR A 55 19.15 -32.75 10.38
N VAL A 56 20.03 -32.21 11.21
CA VAL A 56 19.76 -31.72 12.57
C VAL A 56 20.43 -30.36 12.75
N VAL A 57 19.72 -29.38 13.27
CA VAL A 57 20.22 -28.05 13.62
C VAL A 57 19.95 -27.81 15.10
N VAL A 58 20.92 -27.31 15.81
CA VAL A 58 20.80 -26.88 17.20
C VAL A 58 20.85 -25.36 17.22
N VAL A 59 19.82 -24.74 17.80
CA VAL A 59 19.73 -23.28 17.99
C VAL A 59 19.60 -22.98 19.47
N PRO A 60 19.92 -21.76 19.92
CA PRO A 60 19.59 -21.32 21.28
C PRO A 60 18.09 -21.49 21.56
N ASN A 61 17.73 -21.53 22.83
CA ASN A 61 16.30 -21.40 23.18
C ASN A 61 15.84 -20.01 22.77
N SER A 62 14.99 -19.97 21.75
CA SER A 62 14.48 -18.72 21.17
C SER A 62 13.11 -18.31 21.74
N ASN A 63 12.61 -19.03 22.75
CA ASN A 63 11.26 -18.82 23.25
C ASN A 63 11.26 -18.39 24.71
N VAL A 64 10.37 -17.43 25.02
CA VAL A 64 10.04 -17.04 26.37
C VAL A 64 8.60 -17.50 26.67
N TRP A 65 8.40 -18.09 27.83
CA TRP A 65 7.09 -18.60 28.27
C TRP A 65 6.44 -17.62 29.22
N PHE A 66 5.20 -17.30 28.94
CA PHE A 66 4.36 -16.44 29.75
C PHE A 66 3.15 -17.26 30.25
N ASN A 67 2.61 -16.84 31.39
CA ASN A 67 1.37 -17.40 31.90
C ASN A 67 0.24 -16.42 31.55
N ASP A 68 -0.56 -16.74 30.52
CA ASP A 68 -1.73 -15.94 30.16
C ASP A 68 -3.01 -16.66 30.62
N GLU A 69 -3.72 -16.09 31.61
CA GLU A 69 -4.97 -16.61 32.20
C GLU A 69 -4.93 -18.12 32.56
N GLY A 70 -3.74 -18.69 32.82
CA GLY A 70 -3.54 -20.09 33.16
C GLY A 70 -3.23 -21.02 31.98
N GLU A 71 -3.04 -20.47 30.78
CA GLU A 71 -2.40 -21.13 29.64
C GLU A 71 -0.95 -20.62 29.52
N GLU A 72 -0.03 -21.51 29.15
CA GLU A 72 1.35 -21.13 28.84
C GLU A 72 1.39 -20.62 27.40
N ASP A 73 1.67 -19.35 27.22
CA ASP A 73 1.87 -18.72 25.91
C ASP A 73 3.37 -18.60 25.60
N GLU A 74 3.73 -18.73 24.34
CA GLU A 74 5.10 -18.87 23.86
C GLU A 74 5.42 -17.76 22.88
N GLU A 75 6.37 -16.89 23.25
CA GLU A 75 6.82 -15.79 22.40
C GLU A 75 8.27 -15.99 21.95
N SER A 76 8.54 -15.69 20.68
CA SER A 76 9.85 -15.91 20.06
C SER A 76 10.78 -14.71 20.27
N LEU A 77 11.95 -14.96 20.84
CA LEU A 77 13.01 -14.00 21.01
C LEU A 77 13.65 -13.63 19.67
N SER A 78 13.94 -12.37 19.48
CA SER A 78 14.58 -11.84 18.26
C SER A 78 16.11 -11.97 18.26
N ASP A 79 16.75 -12.11 19.45
CA ASP A 79 18.19 -12.25 19.59
C ASP A 79 18.52 -13.14 20.81
N PRO A 80 18.27 -14.45 20.74
CA PRO A 80 18.48 -15.36 21.84
C PRO A 80 19.97 -15.52 22.17
N ALA A 81 20.30 -15.74 23.45
CA ALA A 81 21.67 -15.92 23.91
C ALA A 81 22.39 -17.05 23.15
N PRO A 82 23.66 -16.83 22.70
CA PRO A 82 24.37 -17.74 21.82
C PRO A 82 24.61 -19.13 22.45
N LEU A 83 24.87 -20.12 21.61
CA LEU A 83 25.20 -21.49 22.06
C LEU A 83 26.47 -21.51 22.88
N SER A 84 26.40 -22.10 24.07
CA SER A 84 27.56 -22.19 24.96
C SER A 84 28.72 -23.01 24.38
N THR A 85 29.94 -22.57 24.58
CA THR A 85 31.17 -23.26 24.10
C THR A 85 31.25 -24.70 24.62
N VAL A 86 30.74 -24.97 25.82
CA VAL A 86 30.67 -26.31 26.40
C VAL A 86 29.71 -27.21 25.61
N LEU A 87 28.56 -26.68 25.23
CA LEU A 87 27.61 -27.42 24.42
C LEU A 87 28.17 -27.71 23.03
N LEU A 88 28.80 -26.71 22.38
CA LEU A 88 29.44 -26.84 21.08
C LEU A 88 30.54 -27.94 21.08
N ALA A 89 31.35 -28.02 22.15
CA ALA A 89 32.35 -29.08 22.29
C ALA A 89 31.71 -30.48 22.41
N ARG A 90 30.60 -30.60 23.13
CA ARG A 90 29.83 -31.88 23.22
C ARG A 90 29.19 -32.26 21.90
N LEU A 91 28.64 -31.31 21.16
CA LEU A 91 28.04 -31.56 19.84
C LEU A 91 29.09 -32.02 18.83
N SER A 92 30.30 -31.40 18.82
CA SER A 92 31.40 -31.76 17.94
C SER A 92 31.95 -33.19 18.26
N ALA A 93 31.68 -33.73 19.46
CA ALA A 93 32.07 -35.09 19.83
C ALA A 93 31.08 -36.14 19.29
N LEU A 94 29.86 -35.76 18.89
CA LEU A 94 28.88 -36.66 18.32
C LEU A 94 29.09 -36.94 16.83
N GLY A 95 29.57 -35.92 16.10
CA GLY A 95 29.75 -35.97 14.66
C GLY A 95 30.30 -34.65 14.09
N ALA A 96 30.41 -34.57 12.78
CA ALA A 96 30.78 -33.32 12.13
C ALA A 96 29.78 -32.24 12.48
N ALA A 97 30.23 -31.11 13.01
CA ALA A 97 29.39 -29.98 13.37
C ALA A 97 29.86 -28.73 12.60
N VAL A 98 28.97 -28.15 11.81
CA VAL A 98 29.14 -26.86 11.16
C VAL A 98 28.55 -25.79 12.08
N ARG A 99 29.38 -24.84 12.48
CA ARG A 99 28.98 -23.73 13.35
C ARG A 99 28.65 -22.53 12.47
N ASP A 100 27.56 -21.85 12.78
CA ASP A 100 27.19 -20.62 12.13
C ASP A 100 27.38 -19.44 13.09
N GLN A 101 28.20 -18.49 12.65
CA GLN A 101 28.31 -17.16 13.22
C GLN A 101 27.57 -16.21 12.31
N THR A 102 26.63 -15.45 12.85
CA THR A 102 25.81 -14.52 12.09
C THR A 102 26.08 -13.11 12.57
N PHE A 103 26.63 -12.26 11.73
CA PHE A 103 26.96 -10.88 12.06
C PHE A 103 26.71 -9.93 10.90
N SER A 104 26.45 -8.66 11.22
CA SER A 104 26.23 -7.61 10.21
C SER A 104 27.50 -7.26 9.46
N VAL A 105 27.38 -7.08 8.15
CA VAL A 105 28.48 -6.73 7.25
C VAL A 105 28.08 -5.57 6.35
N TYR A 106 28.94 -4.57 6.20
CA TYR A 106 28.69 -3.44 5.32
C TYR A 106 29.90 -3.17 4.43
N TYR A 107 29.70 -2.88 3.14
CA TYR A 107 30.76 -2.39 2.24
C TYR A 107 30.20 -1.43 1.21
N ALA A 108 31.04 -0.51 0.72
CA ALA A 108 30.62 0.60 -0.12
C ALA A 108 29.95 0.16 -1.42
N GLY A 109 28.81 0.78 -1.72
CA GLY A 109 28.03 0.58 -2.96
C GLY A 109 26.99 -0.53 -2.89
N GLU A 110 26.83 -1.18 -1.74
CA GLU A 110 25.76 -2.14 -1.49
C GLU A 110 24.70 -1.48 -0.61
N SER A 111 23.44 -1.63 -0.99
CA SER A 111 22.29 -1.15 -0.21
C SER A 111 21.60 -2.32 0.47
N GLY A 112 21.30 -2.19 1.76
CA GLY A 112 20.66 -3.20 2.58
C GLY A 112 21.63 -3.97 3.48
N ASP A 113 21.06 -4.69 4.43
CA ASP A 113 21.82 -5.46 5.41
C ASP A 113 22.43 -6.70 4.76
N GLN A 114 23.74 -6.81 4.87
CA GLN A 114 24.45 -8.04 4.52
C GLN A 114 24.79 -8.81 5.78
N VAL A 115 24.71 -10.14 5.67
CA VAL A 115 24.97 -11.06 6.77
C VAL A 115 26.25 -11.84 6.51
N GLY A 116 27.18 -11.75 7.45
CA GLY A 116 28.44 -12.47 7.42
C GLY A 116 28.32 -13.88 8.00
N HIS A 117 28.92 -14.86 7.33
CA HIS A 117 28.95 -16.27 7.73
C HIS A 117 30.32 -16.91 7.51
N GLY A 118 30.57 -18.02 8.18
CA GLY A 118 31.63 -18.94 7.82
C GLY A 118 31.32 -19.70 6.54
N TRP A 119 32.36 -19.96 5.71
CA TRP A 119 32.18 -20.62 4.41
C TRP A 119 31.53 -22.02 4.51
N SER A 120 31.74 -22.74 5.59
CA SER A 120 31.15 -24.07 5.78
C SER A 120 29.61 -24.09 5.77
N VAL A 121 28.97 -22.98 6.09
CA VAL A 121 27.52 -22.81 6.08
C VAL A 121 26.98 -22.73 4.64
N ALA A 122 27.75 -22.23 3.69
CA ALA A 122 27.32 -22.02 2.30
C ALA A 122 26.78 -23.29 1.63
N ALA A 123 27.38 -24.44 1.94
CA ALA A 123 26.93 -25.72 1.40
C ALA A 123 25.56 -26.16 1.95
N LEU A 124 25.23 -25.78 3.18
CA LEU A 124 23.96 -26.11 3.85
C LEU A 124 22.80 -25.27 3.30
N GLY A 125 23.04 -24.00 2.97
CA GLY A 125 22.07 -23.08 2.37
C GLY A 125 21.95 -23.19 0.84
N GLY A 126 22.65 -24.19 0.22
CA GLY A 126 22.56 -24.39 -1.22
C GLY A 126 23.23 -23.30 -2.06
N TYR A 127 24.11 -22.51 -1.48
CA TYR A 127 24.89 -21.50 -2.20
C TYR A 127 25.88 -22.17 -3.16
N ARG A 128 25.90 -21.69 -4.40
CA ARG A 128 26.74 -22.23 -5.47
C ARG A 128 27.62 -21.13 -6.06
N LEU A 129 28.92 -21.36 -6.08
CA LEU A 129 29.85 -20.48 -6.78
C LEU A 129 29.50 -20.39 -8.26
N ILE A 130 29.37 -19.16 -8.74
CA ILE A 130 29.15 -18.84 -10.17
C ILE A 130 30.41 -18.22 -10.81
N ALA A 131 31.31 -17.66 -9.97
CA ALA A 131 32.60 -17.13 -10.42
C ALA A 131 33.63 -17.22 -9.29
N GLY A 132 34.90 -17.32 -9.61
CA GLY A 132 35.96 -17.33 -8.62
C GLY A 132 36.12 -18.66 -7.87
N HIS A 133 36.59 -18.57 -6.62
CA HIS A 133 36.81 -19.71 -5.73
C HIS A 133 36.39 -19.40 -4.28
N ALA A 134 36.26 -20.42 -3.45
CA ALA A 134 35.98 -20.29 -2.03
C ALA A 134 37.07 -19.48 -1.32
N PRO A 135 36.80 -18.81 -0.20
CA PRO A 135 37.82 -18.06 0.54
C PRO A 135 38.87 -19.04 1.07
N ALA A 136 40.12 -18.78 0.72
CA ALA A 136 41.27 -19.62 1.09
C ALA A 136 42.17 -18.96 2.16
N SER A 137 42.01 -17.69 2.42
CA SER A 137 42.73 -16.92 3.44
C SER A 137 41.77 -16.01 4.19
N ASP A 138 42.14 -15.60 5.41
CA ASP A 138 41.34 -14.73 6.28
C ASP A 138 41.13 -13.29 5.73
N HIS A 139 41.76 -12.96 4.59
CA HIS A 139 41.57 -11.72 3.87
C HIS A 139 40.75 -11.89 2.58
N GLU A 140 40.12 -13.03 2.39
CA GLU A 140 39.28 -13.32 1.26
C GLU A 140 37.82 -13.48 1.68
N ILE A 141 36.91 -12.96 0.83
CA ILE A 141 35.47 -13.08 1.01
C ILE A 141 34.83 -13.56 -0.27
N VAL A 142 33.64 -14.18 -0.12
CA VAL A 142 32.75 -14.52 -1.22
C VAL A 142 31.44 -13.76 -1.01
N ILE A 143 30.96 -13.09 -2.04
CA ILE A 143 29.76 -12.25 -2.02
C ILE A 143 28.63 -12.84 -2.86
N ALA A 144 27.40 -12.39 -2.63
CA ALA A 144 26.25 -12.78 -3.44
C ALA A 144 26.25 -12.09 -4.83
N SER A 145 25.66 -12.73 -5.83
CA SER A 145 25.53 -12.13 -7.17
C SER A 145 24.52 -10.99 -7.18
N GLY A 146 24.85 -9.90 -7.87
CA GLY A 146 24.07 -8.68 -7.87
C GLY A 146 24.70 -7.56 -7.05
N SER A 147 25.67 -7.90 -6.22
CA SER A 147 26.46 -6.95 -5.43
C SER A 147 27.27 -5.99 -6.31
N ALA A 148 27.57 -4.82 -5.77
CA ALA A 148 28.36 -3.79 -6.47
C ALA A 148 29.79 -4.23 -6.79
N ALA A 149 30.40 -5.04 -5.89
CA ALA A 149 31.76 -5.52 -6.03
C ALA A 149 31.86 -6.77 -6.95
N ARG A 150 33.05 -7.00 -7.50
CA ARG A 150 33.32 -8.11 -8.43
C ARG A 150 34.44 -8.99 -7.95
N ALA A 151 34.47 -10.25 -8.38
CA ALA A 151 35.59 -11.14 -8.10
C ALA A 151 36.92 -10.53 -8.59
N GLY A 152 37.90 -10.53 -7.71
CA GLY A 152 39.22 -9.93 -7.90
C GLY A 152 39.36 -8.48 -7.42
N GLU A 153 38.29 -7.85 -6.94
CA GLU A 153 38.34 -6.51 -6.36
C GLU A 153 38.65 -6.55 -4.86
N TRP A 154 39.33 -5.50 -4.38
CA TRP A 154 39.53 -5.26 -2.95
C TRP A 154 38.47 -4.29 -2.44
N VAL A 155 37.79 -4.68 -1.39
CA VAL A 155 36.73 -3.88 -0.75
C VAL A 155 37.06 -3.63 0.72
N ASP A 156 36.74 -2.45 1.20
CA ASP A 156 36.76 -2.15 2.63
C ASP A 156 35.44 -2.60 3.21
N VAL A 157 35.49 -3.57 4.13
CA VAL A 157 34.31 -4.22 4.73
C VAL A 157 34.27 -3.84 6.20
N ASP A 158 33.13 -3.34 6.61
CA ASP A 158 32.85 -3.01 8.00
C ASP A 158 32.14 -4.17 8.67
N THR A 159 32.63 -4.58 9.82
CA THR A 159 32.19 -5.72 10.61
C THR A 159 32.12 -5.34 12.10
N PRO A 160 31.52 -6.12 12.98
CA PRO A 160 31.57 -5.87 14.43
C PRO A 160 32.98 -5.77 14.99
N ALA A 161 33.94 -6.43 14.39
CA ALA A 161 35.35 -6.34 14.78
C ALA A 161 36.07 -5.07 14.25
N GLY A 162 35.40 -4.25 13.45
CA GLY A 162 35.91 -3.03 12.80
C GLY A 162 36.07 -3.17 11.30
N THR A 163 36.53 -2.08 10.66
CA THR A 163 36.71 -2.01 9.21
C THR A 163 38.03 -2.68 8.81
N ALA A 164 37.94 -3.61 7.87
CA ALA A 164 39.15 -4.27 7.30
C ALA A 164 38.99 -4.44 5.78
N ARG A 165 40.14 -4.62 5.12
CA ARG A 165 40.16 -4.76 3.66
C ARG A 165 40.24 -6.21 3.23
N TYR A 166 39.26 -6.64 2.40
CA TYR A 166 39.13 -8.00 1.90
C TYR A 166 39.19 -8.07 0.39
N LEU A 167 39.71 -9.17 -0.13
CA LEU A 167 39.69 -9.51 -1.56
C LEU A 167 38.42 -10.34 -1.84
N VAL A 168 37.62 -9.93 -2.79
CA VAL A 168 36.51 -10.75 -3.28
C VAL A 168 37.06 -11.92 -4.09
N SER A 169 37.18 -13.10 -3.49
CA SER A 169 37.71 -14.32 -4.12
C SER A 169 36.69 -15.02 -5.00
N GLY A 170 35.40 -14.85 -4.74
CA GLY A 170 34.35 -15.50 -5.49
C GLY A 170 32.99 -14.83 -5.37
N VAL A 171 32.07 -15.28 -6.21
CA VAL A 171 30.68 -14.84 -6.22
C VAL A 171 29.78 -16.06 -6.19
N VAL A 172 28.83 -16.11 -5.26
CA VAL A 172 27.78 -17.12 -5.18
C VAL A 172 26.48 -16.61 -5.80
N ARG A 173 25.56 -17.50 -6.15
CA ARG A 173 24.21 -17.13 -6.56
C ARG A 173 23.47 -16.51 -5.38
N ALA A 174 22.95 -15.31 -5.56
CA ALA A 174 22.09 -14.68 -4.56
C ALA A 174 20.88 -15.55 -4.20
N GLN A 175 20.58 -15.60 -2.93
CA GLN A 175 19.36 -16.20 -2.39
C GLN A 175 18.36 -15.09 -2.07
N TRP A 176 17.09 -15.44 -1.92
CA TRP A 176 16.05 -14.45 -1.66
C TRP A 176 15.93 -14.09 -0.18
N PHE A 177 16.38 -14.96 0.72
CA PHE A 177 16.17 -14.86 2.16
C PHE A 177 17.28 -14.11 2.89
N GLU A 178 18.44 -13.90 2.26
CA GLU A 178 19.52 -13.11 2.83
C GLU A 178 20.54 -12.65 1.77
N SER A 179 21.20 -11.55 2.05
CA SER A 179 22.36 -11.08 1.30
C SER A 179 23.63 -11.53 2.01
N ALA A 180 24.10 -12.75 1.73
CA ALA A 180 25.19 -13.38 2.45
C ALA A 180 26.59 -12.96 1.97
N VAL A 181 27.48 -12.73 2.90
CA VAL A 181 28.94 -12.57 2.69
C VAL A 181 29.65 -13.67 3.46
N PHE A 182 30.45 -14.48 2.76
CA PHE A 182 31.13 -15.61 3.37
C PHE A 182 32.60 -15.32 3.58
N PHE A 183 33.07 -15.53 4.80
CA PHE A 183 34.46 -15.48 5.26
C PHE A 183 35.01 -16.90 5.42
N THR A 184 36.29 -17.05 5.69
CA THR A 184 36.79 -18.33 6.23
C THR A 184 36.13 -18.59 7.60
N ASP A 185 35.95 -19.85 7.99
CA ASP A 185 35.39 -20.17 9.31
C ASP A 185 36.25 -19.62 10.47
N SER A 186 37.57 -19.53 10.29
CA SER A 186 38.49 -18.89 11.24
C SER A 186 38.26 -17.40 11.37
N GLU A 187 38.08 -16.70 10.26
CA GLU A 187 37.87 -15.26 10.25
C GLU A 187 36.46 -14.91 10.79
N ALA A 188 35.44 -15.65 10.41
CA ALA A 188 34.11 -15.48 10.97
C ALA A 188 34.10 -15.60 12.50
N ALA A 189 34.73 -16.64 13.04
CA ALA A 189 34.89 -16.83 14.49
C ALA A 189 35.77 -15.78 15.19
N ARG A 190 36.64 -15.08 14.45
CA ARG A 190 37.43 -13.95 14.97
C ARG A 190 36.60 -12.65 14.99
N ILE A 191 35.79 -12.44 13.96
CA ILE A 191 34.88 -11.27 13.84
C ILE A 191 33.83 -11.35 14.92
N ASP A 192 33.16 -12.52 14.99
CA ASP A 192 32.17 -12.80 16.01
C ASP A 192 32.34 -14.22 16.57
N PRO A 193 32.75 -14.34 17.84
CA PRO A 193 32.95 -15.63 18.49
C PRO A 193 31.60 -16.30 18.88
N GLU A 194 30.48 -15.59 18.79
CA GLU A 194 29.18 -16.10 19.17
C GLU A 194 28.62 -17.02 18.07
N VAL A 195 28.09 -18.18 18.49
CA VAL A 195 27.52 -19.16 17.57
C VAL A 195 26.02 -19.14 17.72
N THR A 196 25.34 -18.72 16.67
CA THR A 196 23.88 -18.60 16.64
C THR A 196 23.17 -19.89 16.25
N ALA A 197 23.84 -20.77 15.48
CA ALA A 197 23.31 -22.09 15.13
C ALA A 197 24.44 -23.12 14.92
N ALA A 198 24.14 -24.40 15.08
CA ALA A 198 25.05 -25.47 14.76
C ALA A 198 24.35 -26.63 14.04
N ALA A 199 24.76 -26.92 12.81
CA ALA A 199 24.31 -28.11 12.10
C ALA A 199 25.18 -29.30 12.49
N VAL A 200 24.54 -30.40 12.90
CA VAL A 200 25.22 -31.58 13.43
C VAL A 200 24.86 -32.80 12.59
N ASP A 201 25.87 -33.54 12.14
CA ASP A 201 25.70 -34.79 11.42
C ASP A 201 25.67 -35.97 12.41
N ALA A 202 24.56 -36.08 13.14
CA ALA A 202 24.32 -37.14 14.11
C ALA A 202 22.81 -37.40 14.23
N PRO A 203 22.41 -38.59 14.76
CA PRO A 203 21.01 -38.92 15.00
C PRO A 203 20.35 -37.91 15.96
N ALA A 204 19.19 -37.37 15.59
CA ALA A 204 18.49 -36.35 16.39
C ALA A 204 18.23 -36.78 17.85
N ALA A 205 17.97 -38.06 18.09
CA ALA A 205 17.77 -38.59 19.45
C ALA A 205 19.03 -38.49 20.34
N GLU A 206 20.23 -38.61 19.74
CA GLU A 206 21.49 -38.47 20.46
C GLU A 206 21.80 -37.01 20.74
N VAL A 207 21.56 -36.14 19.73
CA VAL A 207 21.71 -34.68 19.85
C VAL A 207 20.79 -34.16 20.96
N ARG A 208 19.51 -34.52 20.95
CA ARG A 208 18.55 -34.12 22.01
C ARG A 208 18.99 -34.55 23.41
N ARG A 209 19.61 -35.72 23.54
CA ARG A 209 20.10 -36.22 24.84
C ARG A 209 21.28 -35.38 25.37
N VAL A 210 22.13 -34.91 24.46
CA VAL A 210 23.29 -34.08 24.82
C VAL A 210 22.88 -32.63 25.09
N VAL A 211 21.95 -32.12 24.32
CA VAL A 211 21.43 -30.74 24.41
C VAL A 211 20.59 -30.57 25.69
N GLY A 212 19.73 -31.52 26.00
CA GLY A 212 18.80 -31.43 27.14
C GLY A 212 17.85 -30.24 26.99
N SER A 213 17.81 -29.41 28.01
CA SER A 213 17.02 -28.16 28.03
C SER A 213 17.87 -26.90 27.74
N SER A 214 19.15 -27.04 27.37
CA SER A 214 20.04 -25.88 27.20
C SER A 214 19.96 -25.20 25.81
N ALA A 215 19.33 -25.86 24.84
CA ALA A 215 19.11 -25.37 23.49
C ALA A 215 18.03 -26.21 22.81
N GLU A 216 17.56 -25.76 21.67
CA GLU A 216 16.54 -26.43 20.87
C GLU A 216 17.15 -27.27 19.76
N VAL A 217 16.52 -28.42 19.44
CA VAL A 217 16.97 -29.34 18.39
C VAL A 217 15.93 -29.42 17.28
N LEU A 218 16.24 -28.77 16.19
CA LEU A 218 15.38 -28.62 15.03
C LEU A 218 15.60 -29.76 14.02
N THR A 219 14.50 -30.30 13.49
CA THR A 219 14.52 -31.35 12.48
C THR A 219 13.37 -31.19 11.49
N GLY A 220 13.51 -31.66 10.26
CA GLY A 220 12.46 -31.56 9.26
C GLY A 220 12.13 -30.09 8.91
N THR A 221 10.85 -29.73 8.93
CA THR A 221 10.39 -28.36 8.65
C THR A 221 10.70 -27.38 9.79
N ALA A 222 10.81 -27.85 11.03
CA ALA A 222 11.16 -26.97 12.15
C ALA A 222 12.49 -26.24 11.98
N ARG A 223 13.38 -26.72 11.09
CA ARG A 223 14.63 -26.01 10.75
C ARG A 223 14.41 -24.62 10.13
N GLU A 224 13.18 -24.27 9.71
CA GLU A 224 12.81 -22.93 9.30
C GLU A 224 13.05 -21.90 10.41
N GLN A 225 12.97 -22.30 11.67
CA GLN A 225 13.26 -21.44 12.83
C GLN A 225 14.73 -21.02 12.92
N ALA A 226 15.63 -21.67 12.19
CA ALA A 226 17.05 -21.28 12.09
C ALA A 226 17.35 -20.38 10.88
N ASP A 227 16.34 -20.00 10.11
CA ASP A 227 16.50 -19.03 9.01
C ASP A 227 16.64 -17.61 9.58
N PRO A 228 17.18 -16.64 8.83
CA PRO A 228 17.51 -15.28 9.32
C PRO A 228 16.32 -14.55 9.94
N ASP A 229 15.19 -14.64 9.30
CA ASP A 229 13.89 -14.22 9.82
C ASP A 229 12.85 -15.30 9.48
N PRO A 230 12.56 -16.21 10.41
CA PRO A 230 11.57 -17.27 10.18
C PRO A 230 10.18 -16.73 9.84
N SER A 231 9.87 -15.51 10.29
CA SER A 231 8.60 -14.83 10.06
C SER A 231 8.54 -14.07 8.73
N GLU A 232 9.68 -13.73 8.11
CA GLU A 232 9.75 -12.89 6.91
C GLU A 232 8.93 -13.44 5.75
N GLY A 233 9.06 -14.73 5.47
CA GLY A 233 8.27 -15.39 4.44
C GLY A 233 6.77 -15.30 4.69
N GLY A 234 6.35 -15.46 5.94
CA GLY A 234 4.98 -15.30 6.41
C GLY A 234 4.51 -13.85 6.30
N ASN A 235 5.32 -12.91 6.75
CA ASN A 235 5.03 -11.47 6.70
C ASN A 235 4.89 -10.95 5.27
N LEU A 236 5.77 -11.36 4.35
CA LEU A 236 5.68 -11.04 2.93
C LEU A 236 4.40 -11.61 2.30
N LEU A 237 4.02 -12.84 2.65
CA LEU A 237 2.75 -13.42 2.20
C LEU A 237 1.56 -12.70 2.81
N ALA A 238 1.58 -12.35 4.10
CA ALA A 238 0.53 -11.57 4.76
C ALA A 238 0.38 -10.19 4.12
N GLY A 239 1.48 -9.49 3.84
CA GLY A 239 1.49 -8.23 3.08
C GLY A 239 0.89 -8.39 1.68
N THR A 240 1.22 -9.49 0.99
CA THR A 240 0.63 -9.84 -0.31
C THR A 240 -0.87 -10.11 -0.20
N GLN A 241 -1.34 -10.82 0.85
CA GLN A 241 -2.76 -11.08 1.12
C GLN A 241 -3.54 -9.78 1.35
N ILE A 242 -2.99 -8.89 2.18
CA ILE A 242 -3.59 -7.58 2.47
C ILE A 242 -3.67 -6.75 1.18
N THR A 243 -2.59 -6.68 0.40
CA THR A 243 -2.53 -5.92 -0.86
C THR A 243 -3.48 -6.49 -1.91
N ALA A 244 -3.52 -7.80 -2.10
CA ALA A 244 -4.44 -8.44 -3.03
C ALA A 244 -5.90 -8.31 -2.58
N GLY A 245 -6.19 -8.47 -1.29
CA GLY A 245 -7.53 -8.32 -0.72
C GLY A 245 -8.07 -6.90 -0.85
N THR A 246 -7.24 -5.91 -0.56
CA THR A 246 -7.59 -4.49 -0.74
C THR A 246 -7.79 -4.14 -2.21
N SER A 247 -6.94 -4.66 -3.11
CA SER A 247 -7.09 -4.49 -4.56
C SER A 247 -8.42 -5.05 -5.04
N VAL A 248 -8.79 -6.27 -4.61
CA VAL A 248 -10.09 -6.88 -4.94
C VAL A 248 -11.23 -5.99 -4.48
N SER A 249 -11.20 -5.47 -3.26
CA SER A 249 -12.24 -4.62 -2.68
C SER A 249 -12.44 -3.33 -3.49
N VAL A 250 -11.36 -2.61 -3.79
CA VAL A 250 -11.38 -1.37 -4.58
C VAL A 250 -11.89 -1.63 -5.99
N ILE A 251 -11.34 -2.64 -6.67
CA ILE A 251 -11.69 -2.96 -8.06
C ILE A 251 -13.13 -3.44 -8.17
N CYS A 252 -13.62 -4.29 -7.25
CA CYS A 252 -15.01 -4.71 -7.21
C CYS A 252 -15.95 -3.51 -7.09
N SER A 253 -15.64 -2.57 -6.18
CA SER A 253 -16.45 -1.37 -5.96
C SER A 253 -16.48 -0.47 -7.20
N VAL A 254 -15.34 -0.22 -7.81
CA VAL A 254 -15.23 0.57 -9.06
C VAL A 254 -15.93 -0.14 -10.21
N ALA A 255 -15.76 -1.47 -10.36
CA ALA A 255 -16.35 -2.24 -11.44
C ALA A 255 -17.88 -2.25 -11.36
N VAL A 256 -18.42 -2.53 -10.19
CA VAL A 256 -19.88 -2.47 -9.97
C VAL A 256 -20.42 -1.09 -10.30
N PHE A 257 -19.76 -0.03 -9.82
CA PHE A 257 -20.19 1.34 -10.11
C PHE A 257 -20.17 1.65 -11.61
N VAL A 258 -19.07 1.35 -12.30
CA VAL A 258 -18.90 1.58 -13.74
C VAL A 258 -19.95 0.82 -14.57
N VAL A 259 -20.17 -0.45 -14.24
CA VAL A 259 -21.16 -1.30 -14.92
C VAL A 259 -22.58 -0.76 -14.71
N VAL A 260 -22.95 -0.45 -13.47
CA VAL A 260 -24.29 0.11 -13.14
C VAL A 260 -24.50 1.44 -13.87
N VAL A 261 -23.53 2.34 -13.86
CA VAL A 261 -23.62 3.64 -14.57
C VAL A 261 -23.73 3.42 -16.08
N THR A 262 -22.95 2.51 -16.65
CA THR A 262 -22.96 2.19 -18.08
C THR A 262 -24.31 1.63 -18.52
N PHE A 263 -24.86 0.66 -17.81
CA PHE A 263 -26.20 0.10 -18.13
C PHE A 263 -27.31 1.12 -17.94
N ALA A 264 -27.22 1.96 -16.89
CA ALA A 264 -28.18 3.05 -16.67
C ALA A 264 -28.16 4.04 -17.84
N PHE A 265 -26.98 4.35 -18.36
CA PHE A 265 -26.81 5.27 -19.50
C PHE A 265 -27.35 4.65 -20.80
N VAL A 266 -27.06 3.38 -21.08
CA VAL A 266 -27.60 2.65 -22.24
C VAL A 266 -29.12 2.68 -22.22
N ALA A 267 -29.75 2.46 -21.07
CA ALA A 267 -31.19 2.49 -20.94
C ALA A 267 -31.78 3.90 -21.15
N ASP A 268 -31.08 4.94 -20.67
CA ASP A 268 -31.51 6.33 -20.90
C ASP A 268 -31.43 6.71 -22.39
N LEU A 269 -30.43 6.25 -23.14
CA LEU A 269 -30.37 6.47 -24.59
C LEU A 269 -31.56 5.86 -25.37
N ARG A 270 -32.18 4.80 -24.85
CA ARG A 270 -33.26 4.05 -25.50
C ARG A 270 -34.67 4.43 -25.02
N ARG A 271 -34.79 5.46 -24.18
CA ARG A 271 -36.10 5.89 -23.62
C ARG A 271 -37.15 6.13 -24.69
N ARG A 272 -36.79 6.78 -25.79
CA ARG A 272 -37.70 7.07 -26.89
C ARG A 272 -38.22 5.80 -27.58
N GLU A 273 -37.35 4.81 -27.82
CA GLU A 273 -37.76 3.51 -28.37
C GLU A 273 -38.72 2.79 -27.45
N MET A 274 -38.44 2.84 -26.16
CA MET A 274 -39.30 2.23 -25.16
C MET A 274 -40.66 2.89 -25.07
N ALA A 275 -40.71 4.21 -25.22
CA ALA A 275 -41.96 4.95 -25.29
C ALA A 275 -42.79 4.56 -26.55
N LEU A 276 -42.12 4.41 -27.71
CA LEU A 276 -42.80 3.97 -28.94
C LEU A 276 -43.35 2.54 -28.84
N LEU A 277 -42.62 1.62 -28.22
CA LEU A 277 -43.07 0.25 -27.98
C LEU A 277 -44.29 0.23 -27.03
N ARG A 278 -44.35 1.10 -26.03
CA ARG A 278 -45.52 1.26 -25.15
C ARG A 278 -46.71 1.85 -25.86
N LEU A 279 -46.50 2.80 -26.76
CA LEU A 279 -47.57 3.29 -27.62
C LEU A 279 -48.09 2.21 -28.58
N ALA A 280 -47.27 1.27 -29.01
CA ALA A 280 -47.64 0.10 -29.77
C ALA A 280 -48.31 -1.02 -28.93
N GLY A 281 -48.52 -0.79 -27.62
CA GLY A 281 -49.25 -1.71 -26.73
C GLY A 281 -48.39 -2.63 -25.87
N ALA A 282 -47.07 -2.45 -25.83
CA ALA A 282 -46.21 -3.26 -24.96
C ALA A 282 -46.41 -2.92 -23.48
N THR A 283 -46.57 -3.96 -22.64
CA THR A 283 -46.69 -3.79 -21.18
C THR A 283 -45.36 -3.47 -20.52
N SER A 284 -45.39 -2.81 -19.34
CA SER A 284 -44.22 -2.50 -18.55
C SER A 284 -43.37 -3.76 -18.20
N GLY A 285 -44.07 -4.88 -17.94
CA GLY A 285 -43.41 -6.18 -17.67
C GLY A 285 -42.70 -6.78 -18.90
N GLN A 286 -43.27 -6.63 -20.09
CA GLN A 286 -42.62 -7.07 -21.35
C GLN A 286 -41.38 -6.25 -21.66
N MET A 287 -41.44 -4.93 -21.41
CA MET A 287 -40.31 -4.02 -21.54
C MET A 287 -39.19 -4.37 -20.57
N GLY A 288 -39.52 -4.59 -19.30
CA GLY A 288 -38.57 -5.01 -18.29
C GLY A 288 -37.86 -6.32 -18.64
N ARG A 289 -38.64 -7.33 -19.09
CA ARG A 289 -38.07 -8.62 -19.53
C ARG A 289 -37.15 -8.48 -20.78
N LEU A 290 -37.47 -7.58 -21.69
CA LEU A 290 -36.61 -7.29 -22.85
C LEU A 290 -35.25 -6.70 -22.40
N ILE A 291 -35.28 -5.66 -21.56
CA ILE A 291 -34.05 -4.99 -21.05
C ILE A 291 -33.19 -5.97 -20.25
N VAL A 292 -33.82 -6.73 -19.35
CA VAL A 292 -33.08 -7.75 -18.55
C VAL A 292 -32.55 -8.85 -19.43
N GLY A 293 -33.29 -9.28 -20.48
CA GLY A 293 -32.83 -10.30 -21.44
C GLY A 293 -31.61 -9.84 -22.25
N GLU A 294 -31.61 -8.60 -22.73
CA GLU A 294 -30.48 -8.01 -23.45
C GLU A 294 -29.25 -7.88 -22.50
N ALA A 295 -29.45 -7.38 -21.28
CA ALA A 295 -28.38 -7.26 -20.29
C ALA A 295 -27.83 -8.63 -19.87
N MET A 296 -28.66 -9.65 -19.79
CA MET A 296 -28.23 -11.01 -19.49
C MET A 296 -27.34 -11.57 -20.60
N LEU A 297 -27.69 -11.36 -21.86
CA LEU A 297 -26.85 -11.80 -22.99
C LEU A 297 -25.49 -11.08 -23.02
N ILE A 298 -25.49 -9.74 -22.80
CA ILE A 298 -24.26 -8.95 -22.71
C ILE A 298 -23.47 -9.35 -21.46
N GLY A 299 -24.17 -9.55 -20.34
CA GLY A 299 -23.62 -10.01 -19.07
C GLY A 299 -22.85 -11.32 -19.22
N LEU A 300 -23.50 -12.31 -19.82
CA LEU A 300 -22.88 -13.62 -20.07
C LEU A 300 -21.69 -13.53 -21.02
N ALA A 301 -21.85 -12.88 -22.17
CA ALA A 301 -20.78 -12.76 -23.17
C ALA A 301 -19.58 -11.93 -22.65
N GLY A 302 -19.88 -10.79 -22.01
CA GLY A 302 -18.86 -9.90 -21.42
C GLY A 302 -18.13 -10.55 -20.25
N SER A 303 -18.85 -11.24 -19.36
CA SER A 303 -18.23 -11.95 -18.24
C SER A 303 -17.39 -13.13 -18.71
N LEU A 304 -17.85 -13.88 -19.75
CA LEU A 304 -17.03 -14.97 -20.30
C LEU A 304 -15.73 -14.46 -20.95
N ALA A 305 -15.81 -13.39 -21.74
CA ALA A 305 -14.64 -12.76 -22.33
C ALA A 305 -13.71 -12.18 -21.23
N GLY A 306 -14.30 -11.56 -20.21
CA GLY A 306 -13.56 -11.03 -19.05
C GLY A 306 -12.86 -12.12 -18.26
N CYS A 307 -13.52 -13.26 -18.00
CA CYS A 307 -12.92 -14.41 -17.33
C CYS A 307 -11.73 -14.97 -18.12
N ALA A 308 -11.86 -15.11 -19.43
CA ALA A 308 -10.75 -15.55 -20.29
C ALA A 308 -9.56 -14.59 -20.22
N ALA A 309 -9.81 -13.27 -20.36
CA ALA A 309 -8.75 -12.27 -20.25
C ALA A 309 -8.15 -12.20 -18.84
N GLY A 310 -8.97 -12.30 -17.78
CA GLY A 310 -8.54 -12.26 -16.40
C GLY A 310 -7.71 -13.47 -15.97
N ALA A 311 -8.00 -14.65 -16.53
CA ALA A 311 -7.20 -15.85 -16.31
C ALA A 311 -5.75 -15.68 -16.80
N PHE A 312 -5.55 -15.00 -17.93
CA PHE A 312 -4.20 -14.61 -18.38
C PHE A 312 -3.62 -13.44 -17.56
N GLY A 313 -4.49 -12.48 -17.19
CA GLY A 313 -4.08 -11.29 -16.43
C GLY A 313 -3.58 -11.59 -15.02
N GLY A 314 -4.03 -12.68 -14.39
CA GLY A 314 -3.58 -13.07 -13.05
C GLY A 314 -2.07 -13.29 -12.95
N GLY A 315 -1.48 -13.99 -13.93
CA GLY A 315 -0.03 -14.18 -13.99
C GLY A 315 0.75 -12.87 -14.13
N LEU A 316 0.24 -11.92 -14.93
CA LEU A 316 0.85 -10.60 -15.09
C LEU A 316 0.75 -9.77 -13.79
N ALA A 317 -0.38 -9.86 -13.08
CA ALA A 317 -0.57 -9.18 -11.80
C ALA A 317 0.39 -9.73 -10.73
N GLY A 318 0.55 -11.07 -10.67
CA GLY A 318 1.53 -11.70 -9.77
C GLY A 318 2.96 -11.27 -10.06
N GLN A 319 3.37 -11.26 -11.33
CA GLN A 319 4.70 -10.77 -11.71
C GLN A 319 4.90 -9.29 -11.36
N ALA A 320 3.88 -8.46 -11.52
CA ALA A 320 3.95 -7.05 -11.14
C ALA A 320 4.12 -6.87 -9.62
N LEU A 321 3.45 -7.69 -8.79
CA LEU A 321 3.61 -7.68 -7.34
C LEU A 321 5.02 -8.12 -6.93
N VAL A 322 5.58 -9.16 -7.55
CA VAL A 322 6.96 -9.60 -7.29
C VAL A 322 7.96 -8.52 -7.71
N SER A 323 7.80 -7.94 -8.91
CA SER A 323 8.73 -6.91 -9.40
C SER A 323 8.68 -5.59 -8.64
N SER A 324 7.58 -5.31 -7.94
CA SER A 324 7.44 -4.15 -7.05
C SER A 324 7.88 -4.42 -5.60
N GLY A 325 8.35 -5.63 -5.28
CA GLY A 325 8.76 -6.01 -3.93
C GLY A 325 7.60 -6.23 -2.94
N VAL A 326 6.34 -6.19 -3.41
CA VAL A 326 5.16 -6.40 -2.56
C VAL A 326 4.89 -7.87 -2.31
N ALA A 327 5.22 -8.74 -3.26
CA ALA A 327 5.08 -10.19 -3.12
C ALA A 327 6.46 -10.86 -3.14
N PRO A 328 6.60 -11.98 -2.39
CA PRO A 328 7.86 -12.69 -2.34
C PRO A 328 8.28 -13.26 -3.70
N PRO A 329 9.60 -13.46 -3.93
CA PRO A 329 10.13 -13.89 -5.23
C PRO A 329 9.60 -15.24 -5.74
N TRP A 330 9.18 -16.11 -4.85
CA TRP A 330 8.59 -17.41 -5.20
C TRP A 330 7.08 -17.37 -5.44
N PHE A 331 6.47 -16.20 -5.29
CA PHE A 331 5.04 -16.04 -5.48
C PHE A 331 4.64 -16.26 -6.94
N THR A 332 3.74 -17.20 -7.17
CA THR A 332 3.21 -17.50 -8.50
C THR A 332 1.70 -17.63 -8.48
N VAL A 333 1.06 -17.04 -9.47
CA VAL A 333 -0.40 -17.09 -9.61
C VAL A 333 -0.78 -18.24 -10.52
N GLY A 334 -1.30 -19.31 -9.92
CA GLY A 334 -1.86 -20.46 -10.61
C GLY A 334 -3.32 -20.26 -11.03
N PHE A 335 -3.79 -21.11 -11.94
CA PHE A 335 -5.21 -21.13 -12.31
C PHE A 335 -6.04 -21.81 -11.22
N SER A 336 -7.13 -21.17 -10.79
CA SER A 336 -8.14 -21.73 -9.91
C SER A 336 -9.55 -21.43 -10.47
N TRP A 337 -10.43 -22.41 -10.42
CA TRP A 337 -11.76 -22.30 -11.03
C TRP A 337 -12.72 -21.42 -10.21
N TRP A 338 -12.60 -21.39 -8.89
CA TRP A 338 -13.55 -20.67 -8.04
C TRP A 338 -13.43 -19.13 -8.15
N PRO A 339 -12.23 -18.49 -8.24
CA PRO A 339 -12.12 -17.07 -8.49
C PRO A 339 -12.70 -16.67 -9.85
N VAL A 340 -12.51 -17.52 -10.85
CA VAL A 340 -13.11 -17.30 -12.18
C VAL A 340 -14.63 -17.37 -12.12
N LEU A 341 -15.19 -18.34 -11.39
CA LEU A 341 -16.64 -18.44 -11.17
C LEU A 341 -17.17 -17.25 -10.36
N ALA A 342 -16.47 -16.82 -9.33
CA ALA A 342 -16.85 -15.66 -8.53
C ALA A 342 -16.86 -14.37 -9.38
N GLY A 343 -15.84 -14.12 -10.19
CA GLY A 343 -15.79 -12.99 -11.10
C GLY A 343 -16.87 -13.05 -12.19
N PHE A 344 -17.12 -14.25 -12.75
CA PHE A 344 -18.21 -14.47 -13.70
C PHE A 344 -19.56 -14.11 -13.10
N THR A 345 -19.88 -14.66 -11.93
CA THR A 345 -21.15 -14.41 -11.25
C THR A 345 -21.31 -12.94 -10.86
N ALA A 346 -20.25 -12.31 -10.33
CA ALA A 346 -20.25 -10.89 -10.00
C ALA A 346 -20.50 -10.02 -11.24
N GLY A 347 -19.90 -10.32 -12.38
CA GLY A 347 -20.11 -9.62 -13.64
C GLY A 347 -21.55 -9.74 -14.15
N VAL A 348 -22.10 -10.95 -14.15
CA VAL A 348 -23.49 -11.18 -14.57
C VAL A 348 -24.46 -10.49 -13.61
N LEU A 349 -24.26 -10.59 -12.29
CA LEU A 349 -25.11 -9.94 -11.29
C LEU A 349 -25.06 -8.41 -11.40
N SER A 350 -23.88 -7.83 -11.62
CA SER A 350 -23.73 -6.38 -11.82
C SER A 350 -24.47 -5.90 -13.07
N ALA A 351 -24.39 -6.64 -14.19
CA ALA A 351 -25.14 -6.34 -15.41
C ALA A 351 -26.66 -6.41 -15.18
N LEU A 352 -27.11 -7.45 -14.49
CA LEU A 352 -28.54 -7.64 -14.14
C LEU A 352 -29.03 -6.55 -13.18
N ALA A 353 -28.25 -6.17 -12.18
CA ALA A 353 -28.60 -5.10 -11.23
C ALA A 353 -28.74 -3.75 -11.95
N GLY A 354 -27.79 -3.41 -12.82
CA GLY A 354 -27.84 -2.21 -13.67
C GLY A 354 -29.10 -2.20 -14.58
N ALA A 355 -29.38 -3.33 -15.22
CA ALA A 355 -30.55 -3.48 -16.07
C ALA A 355 -31.87 -3.46 -15.29
N ALA A 356 -31.93 -4.09 -14.12
CA ALA A 356 -33.11 -4.08 -13.26
C ALA A 356 -33.46 -2.66 -12.79
N ALA A 357 -32.43 -1.89 -12.37
CA ALA A 357 -32.63 -0.49 -12.01
C ALA A 357 -33.13 0.36 -13.19
N ALA A 358 -32.65 0.07 -14.40
CA ALA A 358 -33.08 0.72 -15.63
C ALA A 358 -34.54 0.32 -16.02
N ALA A 359 -34.83 -0.98 -15.95
CA ALA A 359 -36.17 -1.53 -16.26
C ALA A 359 -37.24 -0.97 -15.30
N TRP A 360 -36.93 -0.89 -14.01
CA TRP A 360 -37.82 -0.34 -13.00
C TRP A 360 -38.13 1.15 -13.27
N ARG A 361 -37.16 1.94 -13.69
CA ARG A 361 -37.36 3.33 -14.08
C ARG A 361 -38.17 3.47 -15.36
N ALA A 362 -37.88 2.66 -16.38
CA ALA A 362 -38.59 2.66 -17.66
C ALA A 362 -40.06 2.28 -17.50
N GLY A 363 -40.38 1.37 -16.58
CA GLY A 363 -41.76 0.94 -16.28
C GLY A 363 -42.64 2.00 -15.64
N ARG A 364 -42.07 3.07 -15.07
CA ARG A 364 -42.83 4.15 -14.37
C ARG A 364 -43.10 5.40 -15.22
N VAL A 365 -42.51 5.51 -16.41
CA VAL A 365 -42.71 6.66 -17.29
C VAL A 365 -44.04 6.51 -18.04
N ALA A 366 -44.93 7.52 -17.93
CA ALA A 366 -46.19 7.52 -18.66
C ALA A 366 -45.98 7.73 -20.17
N PRO A 367 -46.66 7.00 -21.06
CA PRO A 367 -46.44 7.11 -22.52
C PRO A 367 -46.64 8.52 -23.08
N ALA A 368 -47.59 9.29 -22.54
CA ALA A 368 -47.88 10.67 -22.96
C ALA A 368 -46.82 11.68 -22.53
N GLU A 369 -46.12 11.40 -21.41
CA GLU A 369 -45.07 12.25 -20.87
C GLU A 369 -43.81 12.15 -21.69
N ALA A 370 -43.52 10.95 -22.24
CA ALA A 370 -42.34 10.73 -23.10
C ALA A 370 -42.42 11.47 -24.45
N LEU A 371 -43.60 11.76 -24.96
CA LEU A 371 -43.81 12.61 -26.17
C LEU A 371 -43.75 14.12 -25.85
N ARG A 372 -44.14 14.49 -24.63
CA ARG A 372 -44.13 15.88 -24.18
C ARG A 372 -42.76 16.33 -23.67
N GLU A 373 -41.95 15.44 -23.18
CA GLU A 373 -40.58 15.71 -22.64
C GLU A 373 -39.55 16.10 -23.70
N ALA A 374 -39.89 16.01 -25.00
CA ALA A 374 -39.04 16.58 -26.04
C ALA A 374 -38.88 18.12 -25.97
N ALA A 375 -39.67 18.79 -25.15
CA ALA A 375 -39.68 20.24 -25.05
C ALA A 375 -39.07 20.84 -23.75
N VAL A 376 -39.15 20.15 -22.59
CA VAL A 376 -38.63 20.73 -21.31
C VAL A 376 -38.23 19.62 -20.30
N ASP A 377 -37.00 19.19 -20.29
CA ASP A 377 -36.45 18.25 -19.31
C ASP A 377 -35.84 19.00 -18.08
N ASN A 378 -36.70 19.63 -17.30
CA ASN A 378 -36.33 20.49 -16.18
C ASN A 378 -36.35 19.79 -14.80
N ARG A 379 -36.67 18.48 -14.74
CA ARG A 379 -36.68 17.71 -13.49
C ARG A 379 -35.44 16.82 -13.40
N GLY A 380 -34.30 17.39 -13.03
CA GLY A 380 -33.02 16.69 -12.94
C GLY A 380 -32.91 15.60 -11.89
N MET A 381 -33.81 15.55 -10.86
CA MET A 381 -33.68 14.64 -9.73
C MET A 381 -35.00 14.00 -9.30
N THR A 382 -34.96 12.68 -9.10
CA THR A 382 -35.97 11.97 -8.36
C THR A 382 -35.75 12.11 -6.86
N PRO A 383 -36.80 12.18 -6.00
CA PRO A 383 -36.64 12.26 -4.54
C PRO A 383 -35.82 11.11 -4.00
N LEU A 384 -35.89 9.91 -4.60
CA LEU A 384 -35.08 8.76 -4.22
C LEU A 384 -33.57 9.01 -4.34
N ARG A 385 -33.09 9.73 -5.36
CA ARG A 385 -31.64 10.05 -5.49
C ARG A 385 -31.16 11.03 -4.42
N TRP A 386 -32.02 11.97 -4.04
CA TRP A 386 -31.74 12.86 -2.93
C TRP A 386 -31.62 12.07 -1.62
N VAL A 387 -32.56 11.16 -1.37
CA VAL A 387 -32.56 10.30 -0.19
C VAL A 387 -31.31 9.40 -0.18
N LEU A 388 -30.98 8.76 -1.30
CA LEU A 388 -29.79 7.92 -1.40
C LEU A 388 -28.49 8.71 -1.24
N GLY A 389 -28.39 9.89 -1.87
CA GLY A 389 -27.21 10.74 -1.75
C GLY A 389 -27.03 11.31 -0.33
N ALA A 390 -28.13 11.74 0.29
CA ALA A 390 -28.12 12.20 1.68
C ALA A 390 -27.79 11.05 2.65
N ALA A 391 -28.38 9.87 2.45
CA ALA A 391 -28.09 8.70 3.27
C ALA A 391 -26.61 8.26 3.14
N ALA A 392 -26.06 8.28 1.91
CA ALA A 392 -24.66 7.98 1.68
C ALA A 392 -23.74 9.02 2.37
N LEU A 393 -24.07 10.31 2.27
CA LEU A 393 -23.30 11.38 2.92
C LEU A 393 -23.38 11.26 4.45
N ILE A 394 -24.58 11.05 4.99
CA ILE A 394 -24.77 10.82 6.43
C ILE A 394 -23.99 9.58 6.87
N GLY A 395 -24.09 8.48 6.14
CA GLY A 395 -23.35 7.26 6.41
C GLY A 395 -21.82 7.48 6.43
N ALA A 396 -21.30 8.26 5.47
CA ALA A 396 -19.90 8.62 5.41
C ALA A 396 -19.47 9.45 6.65
N VAL A 397 -20.26 10.47 6.99
CA VAL A 397 -19.98 11.33 8.17
C VAL A 397 -20.08 10.53 9.47
N VAL A 398 -21.09 9.66 9.58
CA VAL A 398 -21.26 8.80 10.77
C VAL A 398 -20.11 7.79 10.90
N SER A 399 -19.70 7.14 9.80
CA SER A 399 -18.56 6.20 9.81
C SER A 399 -17.29 6.88 10.26
N VAL A 400 -16.98 8.05 9.69
CA VAL A 400 -15.81 8.86 10.10
C VAL A 400 -15.96 9.31 11.57
N GLY A 401 -17.10 9.84 11.97
CA GLY A 401 -17.36 10.30 13.33
C GLY A 401 -17.24 9.17 14.36
N TYR A 402 -17.70 7.97 14.03
CA TYR A 402 -17.53 6.79 14.88
C TYR A 402 -16.05 6.45 15.07
N THR A 403 -15.27 6.38 13.98
CA THR A 403 -13.83 6.10 14.05
C THR A 403 -13.09 7.17 14.84
N LEU A 404 -13.40 8.45 14.62
CA LEU A 404 -12.79 9.56 15.36
C LEU A 404 -13.06 9.52 16.88
N ASN A 405 -14.21 9.00 17.29
CA ASN A 405 -14.60 8.97 18.70
C ASN A 405 -14.08 7.74 19.45
N HIS A 406 -13.84 6.61 18.76
CA HIS A 406 -13.41 5.35 19.37
C HIS A 406 -11.93 5.06 19.19
N SER A 407 -11.40 5.29 18.00
CA SER A 407 -10.03 4.93 17.65
C SER A 407 -9.47 5.86 16.59
N PRO A 408 -9.06 7.10 16.93
CA PRO A 408 -8.52 8.06 15.93
C PRO A 408 -7.32 7.51 15.14
N TYR A 409 -6.52 6.64 15.78
CA TYR A 409 -5.37 5.96 15.15
C TYR A 409 -5.75 5.07 13.97
N GLU A 410 -6.95 4.47 13.97
CA GLU A 410 -7.41 3.68 12.84
C GLU A 410 -7.48 4.45 11.52
N MET A 411 -7.48 5.79 11.57
CA MET A 411 -7.43 6.63 10.37
C MET A 411 -6.14 6.51 9.58
N THR A 412 -5.06 6.04 10.19
CA THR A 412 -3.77 5.74 9.53
C THR A 412 -3.67 4.28 9.09
N ASN A 413 -4.59 3.43 9.51
CA ASN A 413 -4.61 2.02 9.14
C ASN A 413 -4.95 1.85 7.65
N LEU A 414 -4.26 0.94 6.96
CA LEU A 414 -4.43 0.67 5.52
C LEU A 414 -5.91 0.43 5.13
N ARG A 415 -6.67 -0.22 5.98
CA ARG A 415 -8.10 -0.45 5.78
C ARG A 415 -8.88 0.86 5.65
N LYS A 416 -8.64 1.83 6.53
CA LYS A 416 -9.31 3.13 6.53
C LYS A 416 -8.80 4.04 5.41
N ILE A 417 -7.52 3.97 5.10
CA ILE A 417 -6.92 4.65 3.96
C ILE A 417 -7.63 4.30 2.65
N ILE A 418 -8.18 3.10 2.54
CA ILE A 418 -8.94 2.66 1.36
C ILE A 418 -10.43 2.96 1.49
N GLU A 419 -11.03 2.68 2.64
CA GLU A 419 -12.47 2.82 2.89
C GLU A 419 -12.95 4.26 2.74
N ILE A 420 -12.25 5.23 3.32
CA ILE A 420 -12.66 6.64 3.37
C ILE A 420 -12.69 7.29 1.99
N PRO A 421 -11.63 7.23 1.15
CA PRO A 421 -11.69 7.75 -0.22
C PRO A 421 -12.78 7.11 -1.06
N LEU A 422 -12.95 5.78 -0.93
CA LEU A 422 -13.97 5.05 -1.67
C LEU A 422 -15.38 5.49 -1.28
N LEU A 423 -15.63 5.68 0.03
CA LEU A 423 -16.90 6.10 0.58
C LEU A 423 -17.28 7.52 0.13
N PHE A 424 -16.36 8.51 0.26
CA PHE A 424 -16.62 9.87 -0.19
C PHE A 424 -16.71 9.96 -1.71
N THR A 425 -15.82 9.31 -2.45
CA THR A 425 -15.89 9.29 -3.92
C THR A 425 -17.19 8.68 -4.40
N GLY A 426 -17.62 7.55 -3.82
CA GLY A 426 -18.90 6.91 -4.13
C GLY A 426 -20.10 7.83 -3.82
N THR A 427 -20.07 8.50 -2.68
CA THR A 427 -21.11 9.48 -2.27
C THR A 427 -21.22 10.62 -3.28
N PHE A 428 -20.10 11.24 -3.63
CA PHE A 428 -20.09 12.33 -4.61
C PHE A 428 -20.46 11.84 -6.02
N ALA A 429 -20.09 10.62 -6.39
CA ALA A 429 -20.49 10.02 -7.66
C ALA A 429 -22.02 9.83 -7.75
N VAL A 430 -22.68 9.46 -6.66
CA VAL A 430 -24.16 9.42 -6.58
C VAL A 430 -24.78 10.82 -6.68
N LEU A 431 -24.09 11.85 -6.13
CA LEU A 431 -24.54 13.24 -6.14
C LEU A 431 -24.24 13.98 -7.47
N VAL A 432 -23.41 13.42 -8.37
CA VAL A 432 -23.07 14.07 -9.65
C VAL A 432 -24.29 14.64 -10.40
N PRO A 433 -25.42 13.92 -10.56
CA PRO A 433 -26.59 14.45 -11.30
C PRO A 433 -27.20 15.70 -10.67
N VAL A 434 -27.02 15.91 -9.35
CA VAL A 434 -27.46 17.11 -8.64
C VAL A 434 -26.52 18.27 -8.91
N LEU A 435 -25.21 18.00 -8.75
CA LEU A 435 -24.17 19.01 -8.78
C LEU A 435 -23.80 19.46 -10.19
N ALA A 436 -23.91 18.55 -11.19
CA ALA A 436 -23.52 18.83 -12.55
C ALA A 436 -24.32 19.96 -13.21
N GLY A 437 -25.64 20.06 -12.95
CA GLY A 437 -26.49 21.10 -13.53
C GLY A 437 -26.12 22.53 -13.08
N PRO A 438 -26.07 22.81 -11.78
CA PRO A 438 -25.59 24.11 -11.26
C PRO A 438 -24.16 24.42 -11.70
N LEU A 439 -23.24 23.46 -11.61
CA LEU A 439 -21.85 23.65 -12.04
C LEU A 439 -21.74 23.94 -13.54
N ALA A 440 -22.50 23.23 -14.38
CA ALA A 440 -22.56 23.51 -15.82
C ALA A 440 -22.98 24.95 -16.10
N ARG A 441 -24.00 25.46 -15.42
CA ARG A 441 -24.45 26.85 -15.58
C ARG A 441 -23.38 27.87 -15.17
N VAL A 442 -22.65 27.62 -14.09
CA VAL A 442 -21.61 28.52 -13.58
C VAL A 442 -20.38 28.47 -14.49
N LEU A 443 -19.86 27.28 -14.78
CA LEU A 443 -18.63 27.09 -15.54
C LEU A 443 -18.75 27.45 -17.01
N THR A 444 -19.95 27.35 -17.61
CA THR A 444 -20.15 27.68 -19.02
C THR A 444 -20.54 29.14 -19.27
N ARG A 445 -20.85 29.93 -18.22
CA ARG A 445 -21.17 31.38 -18.37
C ARG A 445 -20.11 32.14 -19.15
N PRO A 446 -18.81 32.01 -18.89
CA PRO A 446 -17.78 32.74 -19.66
C PRO A 446 -17.69 32.26 -21.12
N LEU A 447 -18.02 30.96 -21.39
CA LEU A 447 -17.99 30.42 -22.76
C LEU A 447 -19.03 31.05 -23.68
N GLY A 448 -20.19 31.47 -23.15
CA GLY A 448 -21.20 32.21 -23.93
C GLY A 448 -20.71 33.53 -24.51
N ARG A 449 -19.57 34.07 -24.01
CA ARG A 449 -18.94 35.30 -24.54
C ARG A 449 -17.90 35.01 -25.64
N LEU A 450 -17.55 33.77 -25.88
CA LEU A 450 -16.52 33.30 -26.83
C LEU A 450 -17.08 33.02 -28.24
N GLY A 451 -18.15 33.68 -28.64
CA GLY A 451 -18.77 33.53 -29.96
C GLY A 451 -19.76 32.37 -30.10
N THR A 452 -20.12 32.05 -31.37
CA THR A 452 -21.19 31.07 -31.66
C THR A 452 -20.90 29.67 -31.14
N VAL A 453 -19.65 29.21 -31.23
CA VAL A 453 -19.26 27.89 -30.70
C VAL A 453 -19.44 27.86 -29.19
N GLY A 454 -19.02 28.90 -28.47
CA GLY A 454 -19.20 28.99 -27.01
C GLY A 454 -20.68 28.98 -26.58
N MET A 455 -21.53 29.69 -27.31
CA MET A 455 -22.98 29.69 -27.06
C MET A 455 -23.62 28.31 -27.29
N ILE A 456 -23.20 27.59 -28.34
CA ILE A 456 -23.67 26.23 -28.63
C ILE A 456 -23.24 25.28 -27.50
N VAL A 457 -21.97 25.35 -27.08
CA VAL A 457 -21.45 24.49 -25.96
C VAL A 457 -22.20 24.79 -24.67
N GLN A 458 -22.43 26.06 -24.33
CA GLN A 458 -23.20 26.46 -23.15
C GLN A 458 -24.63 25.91 -23.18
N SER A 459 -25.34 26.16 -24.28
CA SER A 459 -26.72 25.69 -24.45
C SER A 459 -26.80 24.17 -24.37
N ASN A 460 -25.94 23.44 -25.10
CA ASN A 460 -25.94 21.98 -25.13
C ASN A 460 -25.57 21.36 -23.76
N THR A 461 -24.61 21.95 -23.06
CA THR A 461 -24.18 21.41 -21.76
C THR A 461 -25.27 21.59 -20.70
N VAL A 462 -25.94 22.74 -20.70
CA VAL A 462 -27.01 23.00 -19.74
C VAL A 462 -28.29 22.23 -20.05
N THR A 463 -28.69 22.12 -21.34
CA THR A 463 -29.89 21.39 -21.74
C THR A 463 -29.73 19.90 -21.66
N ALA A 464 -28.52 19.36 -21.90
CA ALA A 464 -28.19 17.93 -21.80
C ALA A 464 -27.53 17.58 -20.45
N ALA A 465 -27.96 18.20 -19.35
CA ALA A 465 -27.35 18.05 -18.02
C ALA A 465 -27.19 16.58 -17.57
N ARG A 466 -28.09 15.66 -17.95
CA ARG A 466 -27.95 14.22 -17.63
C ARG A 466 -26.77 13.56 -18.35
N ARG A 467 -26.55 13.91 -19.62
CA ARG A 467 -25.42 13.40 -20.39
C ARG A 467 -24.11 13.92 -19.82
N THR A 468 -24.06 15.20 -19.52
CA THR A 468 -22.90 15.83 -18.85
C THR A 468 -22.63 15.18 -17.49
N ALA A 469 -23.66 14.88 -16.71
CA ALA A 469 -23.54 14.19 -15.45
C ALA A 469 -22.98 12.75 -15.61
N ALA A 470 -23.41 12.00 -16.64
CA ALA A 470 -22.89 10.65 -16.88
C ALA A 470 -21.39 10.65 -17.26
N MET A 471 -20.97 11.61 -18.10
CA MET A 471 -19.55 11.82 -18.43
C MET A 471 -18.74 12.25 -17.20
N ALA A 472 -19.25 13.25 -16.46
CA ALA A 472 -18.60 13.74 -15.24
C ALA A 472 -18.49 12.65 -14.15
N GLY A 473 -19.49 11.76 -14.04
CA GLY A 473 -19.49 10.67 -13.05
C GLY A 473 -18.30 9.72 -13.18
N ALA A 474 -17.94 9.35 -14.41
CA ALA A 474 -16.75 8.53 -14.64
C ALA A 474 -15.45 9.25 -14.22
N VAL A 475 -15.38 10.56 -14.47
CA VAL A 475 -14.24 11.39 -14.06
C VAL A 475 -14.18 11.54 -12.53
N VAL A 476 -15.33 11.69 -11.85
CA VAL A 476 -15.40 11.75 -10.38
C VAL A 476 -14.81 10.50 -9.76
N VAL A 477 -15.10 9.32 -10.30
CA VAL A 477 -14.53 8.08 -9.79
C VAL A 477 -13.01 8.03 -9.98
N ALA A 478 -12.53 8.33 -11.20
CA ALA A 478 -11.09 8.28 -11.47
C ALA A 478 -10.31 9.33 -10.68
N ALA A 479 -10.70 10.59 -10.77
CA ALA A 479 -9.99 11.70 -10.13
C ALA A 479 -10.26 11.77 -8.63
N GLY A 480 -11.46 11.37 -8.16
CA GLY A 480 -11.83 11.37 -6.75
C GLY A 480 -11.10 10.29 -5.95
N LEU A 481 -10.96 9.09 -6.50
CA LEU A 481 -10.15 8.04 -5.88
C LEU A 481 -8.69 8.50 -5.79
N ALA A 482 -8.12 8.99 -6.90
CA ALA A 482 -6.75 9.48 -6.91
C ALA A 482 -6.55 10.61 -5.88
N ALA A 483 -7.42 11.63 -5.88
CA ALA A 483 -7.34 12.73 -4.94
C ALA A 483 -7.44 12.25 -3.48
N GLY A 484 -8.39 11.38 -3.18
CA GLY A 484 -8.60 10.88 -1.83
C GLY A 484 -7.42 10.05 -1.32
N PHE A 485 -6.90 9.13 -2.13
CA PHE A 485 -5.76 8.30 -1.76
C PHE A 485 -4.47 9.11 -1.55
N PHE A 486 -4.12 9.95 -2.51
CA PHE A 486 -2.88 10.74 -2.39
C PHE A 486 -2.97 11.77 -1.26
N VAL A 487 -4.15 12.35 -1.02
CA VAL A 487 -4.37 13.25 0.13
C VAL A 487 -4.11 12.52 1.43
N LEU A 488 -4.67 11.31 1.63
CA LEU A 488 -4.47 10.54 2.85
C LEU A 488 -3.00 10.18 3.05
N GLN A 489 -2.34 9.72 2.01
CA GLN A 489 -0.95 9.27 2.09
C GLN A 489 0.01 10.42 2.36
N ASP A 490 -0.06 11.51 1.58
CA ASP A 490 0.85 12.65 1.72
C ASP A 490 0.66 13.36 3.07
N ASN A 491 -0.59 13.45 3.58
CA ASN A 491 -0.84 14.09 4.87
C ASN A 491 -0.46 13.19 6.06
N ALA A 492 -0.61 11.86 5.96
CA ALA A 492 -0.12 10.96 7.00
C ALA A 492 1.40 11.05 7.13
N GLN A 493 2.12 11.06 6.00
CA GLN A 493 3.57 11.26 5.98
C GLN A 493 3.96 12.62 6.54
N SER A 494 3.34 13.70 6.06
CA SER A 494 3.63 15.07 6.52
C SER A 494 3.41 15.23 8.04
N ALA A 495 2.36 14.61 8.58
CA ALA A 495 2.10 14.61 10.01
C ALA A 495 3.16 13.83 10.79
N MET A 496 3.60 12.67 10.28
CA MET A 496 4.65 11.85 10.90
C MET A 496 6.01 12.57 10.89
N GLU A 497 6.40 13.12 9.75
CA GLU A 497 7.63 13.93 9.64
C GLU A 497 7.63 15.13 10.58
N HIS A 498 6.49 15.81 10.70
CA HIS A 498 6.36 16.95 11.59
C HIS A 498 6.45 16.53 13.05
N GLN A 499 5.78 15.45 13.42
CA GLN A 499 5.82 14.90 14.76
C GLN A 499 7.26 14.49 15.15
N LEU A 500 7.96 13.75 14.29
CA LEU A 500 9.36 13.38 14.53
C LEU A 500 10.25 14.61 14.68
N THR A 501 10.05 15.65 13.85
CA THR A 501 10.81 16.91 13.93
C THR A 501 10.54 17.64 15.25
N ASP A 502 9.33 17.58 15.80
CA ASP A 502 8.97 18.21 17.08
C ASP A 502 9.45 17.38 18.27
N THR A 503 9.48 16.05 18.14
CA THR A 503 9.94 15.12 19.20
C THR A 503 11.46 15.13 19.31
N ILE A 504 12.18 15.07 18.19
CA ILE A 504 13.65 15.07 18.20
C ILE A 504 14.15 16.50 18.34
N ARG A 505 14.74 16.82 19.49
CA ARG A 505 15.35 18.13 19.80
C ARG A 505 16.86 18.16 19.63
N ALA A 506 17.43 17.11 19.08
CA ALA A 506 18.85 17.07 18.74
C ALA A 506 19.24 18.21 17.81
N SER A 507 20.47 18.71 17.94
CA SER A 507 20.99 19.75 17.03
C SER A 507 21.32 19.20 15.64
N TYR A 508 21.75 17.94 15.60
CA TYR A 508 22.02 17.11 14.43
C TYR A 508 21.68 15.66 14.75
N VAL A 509 21.42 14.90 13.73
CA VAL A 509 21.19 13.45 13.79
C VAL A 509 22.16 12.77 12.82
N VAL A 510 22.79 11.71 13.24
CA VAL A 510 23.61 10.86 12.39
C VAL A 510 22.79 9.63 12.05
N LEU A 511 22.68 9.38 10.76
CA LEU A 511 21.95 8.24 10.19
C LEU A 511 22.93 7.34 9.43
N PRO A 512 22.69 6.06 9.29
CA PRO A 512 23.47 5.22 8.39
C PRO A 512 23.35 5.73 6.95
N GLU A 513 24.39 5.59 6.15
CA GLU A 513 24.41 5.98 4.73
C GLU A 513 23.74 4.90 3.89
N ASP A 514 24.08 3.65 4.14
CA ASP A 514 23.50 2.46 3.56
C ASP A 514 23.31 1.43 4.70
N GLY A 515 22.14 0.81 4.79
CA GLY A 515 21.80 -0.14 5.86
C GLY A 515 20.94 0.44 6.98
N ASP A 516 20.55 -0.40 7.93
CA ASP A 516 19.57 -0.07 8.97
C ASP A 516 20.21 0.35 10.30
N ALA A 517 21.54 0.25 10.43
CA ALA A 517 22.23 0.52 11.69
C ALA A 517 23.49 1.36 11.55
N VAL A 518 23.74 2.21 12.56
CA VAL A 518 25.01 2.94 12.75
C VAL A 518 25.97 2.07 13.53
N ASN A 519 27.17 1.84 12.99
CA ASN A 519 28.19 1.03 13.63
C ASN A 519 28.69 1.64 14.94
N GLN A 520 29.01 0.80 15.92
CA GLN A 520 29.57 1.21 17.22
C GLN A 520 30.88 2.00 17.07
N VAL A 521 31.72 1.69 16.06
CA VAL A 521 32.93 2.44 15.76
C VAL A 521 32.64 3.89 15.43
N THR A 522 31.57 4.15 14.68
CA THR A 522 31.07 5.50 14.38
C THR A 522 30.62 6.23 15.65
N VAL A 523 29.87 5.56 16.52
CA VAL A 523 29.44 6.10 17.81
C VAL A 523 30.64 6.50 18.66
N ASP A 524 31.66 5.64 18.73
CA ASP A 524 32.86 5.91 19.51
C ASP A 524 33.72 7.03 18.90
N ALA A 525 33.74 7.19 17.58
CA ALA A 525 34.38 8.32 16.93
C ALA A 525 33.64 9.64 17.26
N LEU A 526 32.32 9.63 17.26
CA LEU A 526 31.51 10.79 17.61
C LEU A 526 31.69 11.19 19.09
N ARG A 527 31.77 10.22 20.03
CA ARG A 527 31.98 10.47 21.47
C ARG A 527 33.30 11.20 21.78
N LYS A 528 34.30 11.12 20.86
CA LYS A 528 35.54 11.83 20.99
C LYS A 528 35.48 13.32 20.61
N VAL A 529 34.37 13.77 20.05
CA VAL A 529 34.18 15.17 19.63
C VAL A 529 33.84 16.02 20.85
N GLU A 530 34.66 17.00 21.16
CA GLU A 530 34.44 17.91 22.29
C GLU A 530 33.25 18.89 22.01
N GLY A 531 32.51 19.22 23.05
CA GLY A 531 31.43 20.21 22.99
C GLY A 531 30.12 19.69 22.42
N VAL A 532 29.98 18.37 22.29
CA VAL A 532 28.74 17.72 21.91
C VAL A 532 28.37 16.60 22.89
N GLN A 533 27.10 16.37 23.05
CA GLN A 533 26.56 15.18 23.73
C GLN A 533 26.08 14.21 22.62
N VAL A 534 26.52 12.98 22.69
CA VAL A 534 26.22 11.92 21.74
C VAL A 534 25.29 10.92 22.39
N VAL A 535 24.13 10.73 21.83
CA VAL A 535 23.09 9.84 22.35
C VAL A 535 22.74 8.84 21.25
N PRO A 536 23.26 7.62 21.31
CA PRO A 536 22.79 6.56 20.44
C PRO A 536 21.38 6.18 20.80
N VAL A 537 20.53 6.02 19.80
CA VAL A 537 19.16 5.54 19.90
C VAL A 537 19.09 4.26 19.09
N GLY A 538 18.85 3.16 19.76
CA GLY A 538 18.73 1.86 19.15
C GLY A 538 17.29 1.35 19.21
N ALA A 539 17.06 0.20 18.57
CA ALA A 539 15.81 -0.54 18.65
C ALA A 539 16.02 -1.87 19.32
N ALA A 540 15.01 -2.33 20.05
CA ALA A 540 14.94 -3.68 20.57
C ALA A 540 13.48 -4.12 20.69
N ALA A 541 13.20 -5.37 20.29
CA ALA A 541 11.94 -6.02 20.64
C ALA A 541 11.95 -6.35 22.14
N ILE A 542 10.95 -5.88 22.87
CA ILE A 542 10.80 -6.18 24.29
C ILE A 542 9.42 -6.74 24.57
N TYR A 543 9.34 -7.61 25.57
CA TYR A 543 8.08 -8.07 26.13
C TYR A 543 7.91 -7.47 27.50
N ILE A 544 6.74 -6.92 27.76
CA ILE A 544 6.38 -6.33 29.05
C ILE A 544 5.40 -7.26 29.73
N GLY A 545 5.65 -7.53 30.98
CA GLY A 545 4.76 -8.38 31.77
C GLY A 545 4.69 -7.97 33.23
N THR A 546 3.81 -8.65 33.95
CA THR A 546 3.72 -8.53 35.39
C THR A 546 4.93 -9.22 36.04
N ARG A 547 5.14 -8.96 37.33
CA ARG A 547 6.19 -9.69 38.08
C ARG A 547 5.92 -11.18 38.24
N SER A 548 4.68 -11.61 38.01
CA SER A 548 4.23 -13.01 38.06
C SER A 548 4.33 -13.71 36.69
N ASP A 549 5.07 -13.16 35.73
CA ASP A 549 5.30 -13.70 34.37
C ASP A 549 4.04 -13.77 33.50
N GLU A 550 3.05 -12.94 33.78
CA GLU A 550 1.89 -12.73 32.92
C GLU A 550 2.27 -11.67 31.86
N LEU A 551 2.15 -12.03 30.59
CA LEU A 551 2.43 -11.12 29.47
C LEU A 551 1.38 -10.01 29.45
N ILE A 552 1.83 -8.77 29.30
CA ILE A 552 0.98 -7.62 29.10
C ILE A 552 0.96 -7.28 27.62
N ASP A 553 2.12 -6.97 27.04
CA ASP A 553 2.22 -6.60 25.63
C ASP A 553 3.66 -6.74 25.10
N ALA A 554 3.82 -6.71 23.78
CA ALA A 554 5.08 -6.75 23.07
C ALA A 554 5.31 -5.44 22.31
N PHE A 555 6.49 -4.85 22.46
CA PHE A 555 6.83 -3.55 21.87
C PHE A 555 8.14 -3.57 21.09
N ASN A 556 8.18 -2.82 20.01
CA ASN A 556 9.45 -2.34 19.48
C ASN A 556 9.87 -1.08 20.25
N ALA A 557 10.76 -1.26 21.22
CA ALA A 557 11.19 -0.18 22.07
C ALA A 557 12.41 0.56 21.50
N GLN A 558 12.44 1.87 21.70
CA GLN A 558 13.64 2.66 21.52
C GLN A 558 14.53 2.49 22.76
N VAL A 559 15.75 2.03 22.53
CA VAL A 559 16.74 1.82 23.58
C VAL A 559 17.62 3.06 23.69
N VAL A 560 17.57 3.74 24.82
CA VAL A 560 18.27 5.02 25.03
C VAL A 560 19.02 4.99 26.35
N GLY A 561 20.17 5.64 26.40
CA GLY A 561 20.96 5.73 27.63
C GLY A 561 20.22 6.38 28.80
N PRO A 562 20.43 5.92 30.05
CA PRO A 562 19.77 6.50 31.21
C PRO A 562 20.09 8.00 31.36
N GLY A 563 19.06 8.83 31.58
CA GLY A 563 19.19 10.29 31.74
C GLY A 563 19.51 11.06 30.46
N SER A 564 19.59 10.42 29.29
CA SER A 564 19.94 11.09 28.02
C SER A 564 18.74 11.63 27.24
N LEU A 565 17.51 11.21 27.56
CA LEU A 565 16.29 11.69 26.91
C LEU A 565 16.06 13.19 27.11
N ASP A 566 16.35 13.73 28.31
CA ASP A 566 16.10 15.14 28.61
C ASP A 566 17.00 16.05 27.73
N GLY A 567 16.39 16.75 26.80
CA GLY A 567 17.04 17.70 25.90
C GLY A 567 17.50 17.17 24.57
N VAL A 568 17.31 15.89 24.27
CA VAL A 568 17.53 15.27 22.94
C VAL A 568 16.19 14.86 22.33
N GLU A 569 15.30 14.35 23.15
CA GLU A 569 13.91 14.06 22.78
C GLU A 569 12.94 14.77 23.75
N ASN A 570 11.75 15.06 23.25
CA ASN A 570 10.71 15.74 24.02
C ASN A 570 9.33 15.19 23.67
N PRO A 571 9.05 13.90 23.98
CA PRO A 571 7.72 13.37 23.81
C PRO A 571 6.73 14.09 24.74
N ALA A 572 5.47 14.19 24.35
CA ALA A 572 4.44 14.85 25.13
C ALA A 572 4.10 14.00 26.37
N VAL A 573 4.58 14.41 27.56
CA VAL A 573 4.36 13.68 28.81
C VAL A 573 2.90 13.84 29.28
N VAL A 574 2.22 12.73 29.48
CA VAL A 574 0.86 12.64 30.05
C VAL A 574 0.89 12.48 31.54
N SER A 575 1.75 11.59 32.05
CA SER A 575 1.98 11.40 33.49
C SER A 575 3.42 10.98 33.78
N GLY A 576 3.90 11.18 34.99
CA GLY A 576 5.29 10.90 35.36
C GLY A 576 6.27 12.00 34.94
N SER A 577 7.55 11.64 34.67
CA SER A 577 8.59 12.61 34.33
C SER A 577 9.73 11.96 33.57
N LEU A 578 10.17 12.58 32.44
CA LEU A 578 11.34 12.14 31.69
C LEU A 578 12.64 12.18 32.52
N ARG A 579 12.72 13.06 33.54
CA ARG A 579 13.87 13.12 34.43
C ARG A 579 13.99 11.92 35.38
N ALA A 580 12.89 11.15 35.53
CA ALA A 580 12.89 9.92 36.30
C ALA A 580 13.43 8.72 35.49
N PHE A 581 13.74 8.93 34.21
CA PHE A 581 14.27 7.88 33.34
C PHE A 581 15.70 7.51 33.71
N GLY A 582 15.85 6.47 34.51
CA GLY A 582 17.09 5.94 35.05
C GLY A 582 17.49 4.59 34.39
N ALA A 583 18.41 3.87 35.04
CA ALA A 583 18.95 2.62 34.57
C ALA A 583 17.93 1.47 34.45
N SER A 584 16.93 1.44 35.33
CA SER A 584 15.86 0.42 35.30
C SER A 584 14.52 1.10 35.06
N SER A 585 14.41 1.82 33.94
CA SER A 585 13.20 2.59 33.63
C SER A 585 12.65 2.25 32.26
N LEU A 586 11.32 2.32 32.20
CA LEU A 586 10.50 2.18 31.02
C LEU A 586 9.62 3.42 30.85
N ILE A 587 9.38 3.84 29.62
CA ILE A 587 8.37 4.83 29.25
C ILE A 587 7.46 4.15 28.24
N VAL A 588 6.15 4.24 28.44
CA VAL A 588 5.15 3.62 27.58
C VAL A 588 4.26 4.66 26.93
N ASP A 589 3.67 4.33 25.80
CA ASP A 589 2.68 5.18 25.14
C ASP A 589 1.38 5.26 25.92
N GLU A 590 0.66 6.38 25.79
CA GLU A 590 -0.63 6.64 26.42
C GLU A 590 -1.69 5.59 26.04
N LYS A 591 -1.66 5.12 24.80
CA LYS A 591 -2.62 4.13 24.30
C LYS A 591 -2.39 2.77 25.00
N ALA A 592 -1.17 2.26 24.96
CA ALA A 592 -0.81 1.02 25.65
C ALA A 592 -1.08 1.12 27.15
N ALA A 593 -0.74 2.26 27.76
CA ALA A 593 -1.03 2.48 29.17
C ALA A 593 -2.54 2.48 29.51
N GLN A 594 -3.41 2.90 28.59
CA GLN A 594 -4.86 2.84 28.75
C GLN A 594 -5.44 1.44 28.50
N GLU A 595 -4.91 0.70 27.53
CA GLU A 595 -5.35 -0.65 27.22
C GLU A 595 -5.01 -1.64 28.35
N ASP A 596 -3.85 -1.45 28.98
CA ASP A 596 -3.30 -2.36 30.00
C ASP A 596 -3.35 -1.78 31.42
N ASP A 597 -4.06 -0.70 31.65
CA ASP A 597 -4.21 -0.03 32.95
C ASP A 597 -2.86 0.31 33.64
N LEU A 598 -1.83 0.69 32.84
CA LEU A 598 -0.50 1.02 33.34
C LEU A 598 -0.46 2.44 33.96
N VAL A 599 0.29 2.60 35.05
CA VAL A 599 0.46 3.89 35.73
C VAL A 599 1.92 4.23 35.99
N ALA A 600 2.25 5.53 35.95
CA ALA A 600 3.60 6.00 36.26
C ALA A 600 3.99 5.62 37.70
N GLY A 601 5.19 5.06 37.88
CA GLY A 601 5.68 4.52 39.16
C GLY A 601 5.41 3.03 39.35
N GLN A 602 4.66 2.38 38.45
CA GLN A 602 4.40 0.96 38.53
C GLN A 602 5.67 0.17 38.23
N GLN A 603 5.86 -0.95 38.89
CA GLN A 603 6.97 -1.86 38.67
C GLN A 603 6.49 -3.02 37.83
N LEU A 604 7.21 -3.25 36.73
CA LEU A 604 6.93 -4.26 35.73
C LEU A 604 8.17 -5.11 35.51
N ALA A 605 8.00 -6.24 34.83
CA ALA A 605 9.10 -7.02 34.28
C ALA A 605 9.21 -6.75 32.77
N VAL A 606 10.44 -6.66 32.28
CA VAL A 606 10.74 -6.57 30.85
C VAL A 606 11.68 -7.71 30.49
N TRP A 607 11.35 -8.44 29.42
CA TRP A 607 12.26 -9.37 28.78
C TRP A 607 12.82 -8.69 27.53
N GLY A 608 14.13 -8.63 27.46
CA GLY A 608 14.86 -8.13 26.31
C GLY A 608 14.88 -9.16 25.16
N PRO A 609 15.52 -8.80 24.04
CA PRO A 609 15.73 -9.71 22.91
C PRO A 609 16.46 -11.01 23.30
N ASP A 610 17.30 -10.94 24.38
CA ASP A 610 18.04 -12.03 24.98
C ASP A 610 17.21 -12.97 25.88
N GLY A 611 15.91 -12.65 26.10
CA GLY A 611 15.01 -13.39 26.96
C GLY A 611 15.29 -13.23 28.46
N VAL A 612 16.19 -12.33 28.86
CA VAL A 612 16.51 -12.12 30.27
C VAL A 612 15.48 -11.20 30.91
N LYS A 613 14.83 -11.70 31.96
CA LYS A 613 13.90 -10.92 32.76
C LYS A 613 14.60 -9.83 33.58
N ARG A 614 14.11 -8.62 33.51
CA ARG A 614 14.63 -7.45 34.25
C ARG A 614 13.49 -6.67 34.87
N ASP A 615 13.63 -6.28 36.12
CA ASP A 615 12.65 -5.41 36.79
C ASP A 615 12.85 -3.96 36.37
N VAL A 616 11.78 -3.31 35.89
CA VAL A 616 11.77 -1.92 35.49
C VAL A 616 10.63 -1.14 36.17
N THR A 617 10.78 0.18 36.20
CA THR A 617 9.74 1.09 36.73
C THR A 617 9.26 2.00 35.60
N VAL A 618 7.95 2.15 35.44
CA VAL A 618 7.35 3.09 34.49
C VAL A 618 7.67 4.51 34.91
N ALA A 619 8.63 5.17 34.29
CA ALA A 619 9.07 6.52 34.62
C ALA A 619 8.09 7.60 34.17
N ALA A 620 7.50 7.41 33.01
CA ALA A 620 6.51 8.29 32.42
C ALA A 620 5.58 7.55 31.46
N ILE A 621 4.40 8.12 31.26
CA ILE A 621 3.50 7.80 30.16
C ILE A 621 3.53 9.00 29.22
N VAL A 622 3.77 8.74 27.93
CA VAL A 622 3.93 9.76 26.91
C VAL A 622 2.93 9.54 25.78
N ARG A 623 2.60 10.62 25.08
CA ARG A 623 1.83 10.54 23.85
C ARG A 623 2.80 10.49 22.68
N THR A 624 2.90 9.35 22.02
CA THR A 624 3.77 9.15 20.87
C THR A 624 3.07 9.48 19.55
N GLY A 625 1.79 9.82 19.59
CA GLY A 625 1.00 10.28 18.42
C GLY A 625 0.90 9.21 17.34
N LEU A 626 1.45 9.48 16.15
CA LEU A 626 1.36 8.58 14.99
C LEU A 626 2.39 7.44 15.01
N SER A 627 3.40 7.53 15.87
CA SER A 627 4.42 6.47 16.01
C SER A 627 3.85 5.17 16.61
N GLY A 628 2.62 5.22 17.10
CA GLY A 628 1.92 4.04 17.62
C GLY A 628 2.58 3.47 18.86
N ASP A 629 2.46 2.19 19.08
CA ASP A 629 2.89 1.43 20.25
C ASP A 629 4.42 1.51 20.50
N LEU A 630 4.92 2.70 20.81
CA LEU A 630 6.31 3.01 21.06
C LEU A 630 6.60 3.01 22.57
N ALA A 631 7.61 2.28 22.97
CA ALA A 631 8.16 2.33 24.32
C ALA A 631 9.60 2.87 24.29
N TYR A 632 10.07 3.46 25.40
CA TYR A 632 11.49 3.74 25.61
C TYR A 632 11.99 2.91 26.78
N VAL A 633 13.07 2.20 26.56
CA VAL A 633 13.73 1.40 27.59
C VAL A 633 15.18 1.85 27.78
N SER A 634 15.66 1.75 29.01
CA SER A 634 17.04 2.13 29.31
C SER A 634 18.03 1.12 28.71
N SER A 635 19.09 1.62 28.04
CA SER A 635 20.22 0.78 27.57
C SER A 635 21.00 0.10 28.69
N ALA A 636 20.78 0.45 29.96
CA ALA A 636 21.29 -0.27 31.10
C ALA A 636 20.41 -1.48 31.49
N ALA A 637 19.17 -1.51 31.02
CA ALA A 637 18.25 -2.62 31.24
C ALA A 637 18.22 -3.56 30.03
N VAL A 638 18.21 -3.05 28.80
CA VAL A 638 18.12 -3.84 27.57
C VAL A 638 19.17 -3.33 26.60
N ASP A 639 19.97 -4.22 26.02
CA ASP A 639 20.91 -3.86 24.99
C ASP A 639 20.18 -3.65 23.64
N PRO A 640 20.55 -2.63 22.85
CA PRO A 640 19.94 -2.43 21.54
C PRO A 640 20.42 -3.51 20.56
N GLN A 641 19.51 -4.03 19.76
CA GLN A 641 19.84 -4.94 18.66
C GLN A 641 20.55 -4.22 17.51
N ALA A 642 20.13 -2.98 17.24
CA ALA A 642 20.73 -2.11 16.24
C ALA A 642 20.68 -0.66 16.73
N ILE A 643 21.67 0.15 16.35
CA ILE A 643 21.67 1.59 16.59
C ILE A 643 21.11 2.27 15.33
N GLU A 644 19.86 2.63 15.33
CA GLU A 644 19.17 3.19 14.15
C GLU A 644 19.64 4.62 13.84
N ARG A 645 19.95 5.39 14.89
CA ARG A 645 20.41 6.77 14.76
C ARG A 645 21.26 7.20 15.95
N VAL A 646 22.01 8.28 15.75
CA VAL A 646 22.74 8.93 16.85
C VAL A 646 22.31 10.38 16.93
N ASP A 647 21.65 10.75 18.02
CA ASP A 647 21.20 12.09 18.29
C ASP A 647 22.33 12.92 18.91
N ILE A 648 22.58 14.11 18.34
CA ILE A 648 23.68 14.97 18.76
C ILE A 648 23.14 16.30 19.28
N ARG A 649 23.46 16.60 20.52
CA ARG A 649 23.18 17.89 21.14
C ARG A 649 24.48 18.69 21.28
N ILE A 650 24.47 19.94 20.82
CA ILE A 650 25.56 20.87 21.02
C ILE A 650 25.46 21.45 22.42
N LEU A 651 26.56 21.35 23.18
CA LEU A 651 26.61 21.84 24.55
C LEU A 651 26.76 23.40 24.57
N PRO A 652 26.21 24.06 25.61
CA PRO A 652 26.36 25.51 25.76
C PRO A 652 27.83 25.93 25.71
N GLY A 653 28.15 26.96 24.90
CA GLY A 653 29.50 27.46 24.71
C GLY A 653 30.20 26.96 23.43
N THR A 654 29.68 25.96 22.77
CA THR A 654 30.20 25.47 21.49
C THR A 654 29.46 26.08 20.31
N SER A 655 30.22 26.62 19.33
CA SER A 655 29.56 27.15 18.12
C SER A 655 29.06 26.04 17.21
N ARG A 656 27.89 26.24 16.58
CA ARG A 656 27.31 25.28 15.63
C ARG A 656 28.28 24.96 14.47
N ALA A 657 28.98 25.97 13.95
CA ALA A 657 29.92 25.78 12.83
C ALA A 657 31.12 24.91 13.23
N THR A 658 31.65 25.11 14.44
CA THR A 658 32.78 24.34 14.97
C THR A 658 32.37 22.90 15.22
N ALA A 659 31.21 22.68 15.86
CA ALA A 659 30.67 21.36 16.10
C ALA A 659 30.39 20.61 14.77
N PHE A 660 29.76 21.26 13.80
CA PHE A 660 29.48 20.68 12.49
C PHE A 660 30.77 20.24 11.78
N ALA A 661 31.81 21.09 11.77
CA ALA A 661 33.07 20.76 11.13
C ALA A 661 33.84 19.62 11.86
N ALA A 662 33.70 19.52 13.18
CA ALA A 662 34.31 18.44 13.96
C ALA A 662 33.57 17.11 13.75
N LEU A 663 32.25 17.12 13.78
CA LEU A 663 31.40 15.95 13.50
C LEU A 663 31.63 15.40 12.09
N ARG A 664 31.68 16.28 11.08
CA ARG A 664 31.95 15.90 9.72
C ARG A 664 33.33 15.28 9.51
N ARG A 665 34.32 15.72 10.32
CA ARG A 665 35.65 15.08 10.32
C ARG A 665 35.65 13.71 11.00
N ALA A 666 34.88 13.58 12.07
CA ALA A 666 34.73 12.30 12.77
C ALA A 666 34.03 11.25 11.92
N LEU A 667 33.12 11.67 11.05
CA LEU A 667 32.38 10.82 10.10
C LEU A 667 33.14 10.57 8.79
N ALA A 668 34.27 11.19 8.57
CA ALA A 668 35.05 10.98 7.33
C ALA A 668 35.56 9.54 7.24
N GLY A 669 35.12 8.81 6.24
CA GLY A 669 35.42 7.38 6.04
C GLY A 669 34.49 6.42 6.82
N GLN A 670 33.48 6.93 7.49
CA GLN A 670 32.41 6.13 8.11
C GLN A 670 31.20 6.08 7.19
N GLN A 671 30.47 4.97 7.21
CA GLN A 671 29.21 4.81 6.45
C GLN A 671 28.03 5.43 7.21
N ALA A 672 28.13 6.74 7.46
CA ALA A 672 27.10 7.47 8.19
C ALA A 672 27.03 8.94 7.74
N THR A 673 25.83 9.48 7.67
CA THR A 673 25.54 10.83 7.22
C THR A 673 25.10 11.73 8.35
N LEU A 674 25.58 12.97 8.36
CA LEU A 674 25.16 14.00 9.31
C LEU A 674 23.98 14.79 8.72
N ALA A 675 22.81 14.65 9.32
CA ALA A 675 21.57 15.26 8.90
C ALA A 675 21.08 16.32 9.92
N THR A 676 20.30 17.27 9.44
CA THR A 676 19.48 18.11 10.32
C THR A 676 18.26 17.31 10.80
N THR A 677 17.63 17.73 11.89
CA THR A 677 16.45 17.05 12.44
C THR A 677 15.35 16.84 11.38
N ALA A 678 15.07 17.86 10.55
CA ALA A 678 14.08 17.73 9.48
C ALA A 678 14.50 16.74 8.38
N GLN A 679 15.80 16.70 8.02
CA GLN A 679 16.31 15.71 7.06
C GLN A 679 16.28 14.31 7.65
N ALA A 680 16.58 14.17 8.94
CA ALA A 680 16.50 12.89 9.63
C ALA A 680 15.06 12.38 9.72
N ALA A 681 14.11 13.25 10.10
CA ALA A 681 12.69 12.88 10.12
C ALA A 681 12.21 12.42 8.75
N ALA A 682 12.58 13.12 7.67
CA ALA A 682 12.23 12.72 6.31
C ALA A 682 12.89 11.39 5.91
N ALA A 683 14.14 11.13 6.28
CA ALA A 683 14.82 9.88 5.99
C ALA A 683 14.24 8.68 6.76
N LEU A 684 13.96 8.86 8.06
CA LEU A 684 13.36 7.81 8.91
C LEU A 684 11.95 7.42 8.45
N THR A 685 11.21 8.36 7.85
CA THR A 685 9.88 8.07 7.29
C THR A 685 9.92 7.56 5.85
N ALA A 686 11.03 7.73 5.13
CA ALA A 686 11.14 7.40 3.70
C ALA A 686 11.01 5.89 3.43
N SER A 687 11.64 5.03 4.22
CA SER A 687 11.59 3.57 4.03
C SER A 687 10.17 3.02 4.18
N VAL A 688 9.48 3.43 5.23
CA VAL A 688 8.06 3.08 5.46
C VAL A 688 7.18 3.66 4.35
N HIS A 689 7.49 4.88 3.88
CA HIS A 689 6.76 5.52 2.81
C HIS A 689 6.93 4.81 1.47
N ASP A 690 8.13 4.41 1.10
CA ASP A 690 8.39 3.78 -0.20
C ASP A 690 7.72 2.41 -0.31
N SER A 691 7.73 1.60 0.73
CA SER A 691 6.99 0.33 0.79
C SER A 691 5.47 0.55 0.69
N SER A 692 4.93 1.46 1.50
CA SER A 692 3.50 1.82 1.44
C SER A 692 3.09 2.43 0.10
N ARG A 693 3.98 3.21 -0.53
CA ARG A 693 3.76 3.82 -1.83
C ARG A 693 3.71 2.79 -2.95
N ALA A 694 4.59 1.80 -2.95
CA ALA A 694 4.57 0.72 -3.94
C ALA A 694 3.23 -0.04 -3.89
N THR A 695 2.80 -0.42 -2.69
CA THR A 695 1.50 -1.05 -2.46
C THR A 695 0.34 -0.16 -2.93
N THR A 696 0.34 1.11 -2.54
CA THR A 696 -0.71 2.07 -2.92
C THR A 696 -0.73 2.30 -4.43
N LEU A 697 0.42 2.46 -5.07
CA LEU A 697 0.50 2.64 -6.53
C LEU A 697 0.03 1.39 -7.28
N PHE A 698 0.27 0.20 -6.77
CA PHE A 698 -0.25 -1.02 -7.36
C PHE A 698 -1.78 -1.07 -7.25
N VAL A 699 -2.34 -0.92 -6.05
CA VAL A 699 -3.79 -0.97 -5.80
C VAL A 699 -4.52 0.12 -6.59
N LEU A 700 -4.04 1.35 -6.48
CA LEU A 700 -4.64 2.51 -7.14
C LEU A 700 -4.41 2.49 -8.65
N GLY A 701 -3.24 2.06 -9.12
CA GLY A 701 -2.89 2.00 -10.54
C GLY A 701 -3.85 1.12 -11.34
N VAL A 702 -4.14 -0.08 -10.84
CA VAL A 702 -5.10 -0.99 -11.49
C VAL A 702 -6.51 -0.40 -11.48
N ALA A 703 -6.95 0.18 -10.35
CA ALA A 703 -8.25 0.84 -10.25
C ALA A 703 -8.38 2.06 -11.18
N LEU A 704 -7.32 2.87 -11.28
CA LEU A 704 -7.27 4.04 -12.16
C LEU A 704 -7.27 3.65 -13.64
N LEU A 705 -6.53 2.63 -14.04
CA LEU A 705 -6.56 2.12 -15.43
C LEU A 705 -7.98 1.77 -15.83
N TYR A 706 -8.70 1.07 -14.96
CA TYR A 706 -10.09 0.73 -15.23
C TYR A 706 -11.01 1.95 -15.25
N ALA A 707 -10.85 2.87 -14.29
CA ALA A 707 -11.64 4.10 -14.23
C ALA A 707 -11.39 5.01 -15.45
N LEU A 708 -10.15 5.12 -15.94
CA LEU A 708 -9.82 5.84 -17.16
C LEU A 708 -10.42 5.19 -18.41
N ALA A 709 -10.42 3.87 -18.48
CA ALA A 709 -11.15 3.13 -19.53
C ALA A 709 -12.66 3.40 -19.48
N ALA A 710 -13.23 3.51 -18.28
CA ALA A 710 -14.62 3.90 -18.08
C ALA A 710 -14.91 5.34 -18.54
N VAL A 711 -13.97 6.28 -18.31
CA VAL A 711 -14.06 7.65 -18.84
C VAL A 711 -14.11 7.63 -20.36
N ALA A 712 -13.17 6.90 -21.01
CA ALA A 712 -13.17 6.74 -22.47
C ALA A 712 -14.49 6.18 -22.98
N ASN A 713 -14.98 5.10 -22.38
CA ASN A 713 -16.24 4.48 -22.74
C ASN A 713 -17.44 5.41 -22.57
N ALA A 714 -17.53 6.14 -21.45
CA ALA A 714 -18.61 7.12 -21.21
C ALA A 714 -18.63 8.22 -22.28
N MET A 715 -17.44 8.72 -22.69
CA MET A 715 -17.31 9.76 -23.71
C MET A 715 -17.69 9.23 -25.11
N VAL A 716 -17.25 8.03 -25.48
CA VAL A 716 -17.62 7.38 -26.75
C VAL A 716 -19.14 7.19 -26.83
N MET A 717 -19.74 6.64 -25.77
CA MET A 717 -21.19 6.39 -25.74
C MET A 717 -22.00 7.69 -25.80
N ALA A 718 -21.57 8.74 -25.07
CA ALA A 718 -22.24 10.04 -25.05
C ALA A 718 -22.23 10.73 -26.43
N THR A 719 -21.20 10.46 -27.25
CA THR A 719 -21.06 11.05 -28.60
C THR A 719 -21.66 10.18 -29.69
N ALA A 720 -21.68 8.85 -29.56
CA ALA A 720 -22.22 7.93 -30.55
C ALA A 720 -23.71 8.16 -30.87
N GLY A 721 -24.51 8.57 -29.88
CA GLY A 721 -25.94 8.90 -30.04
C GLY A 721 -26.25 10.21 -30.79
N ARG A 722 -25.22 11.01 -31.13
CA ARG A 722 -25.41 12.37 -31.69
C ARG A 722 -25.27 12.46 -33.20
N ARG A 723 -25.32 11.33 -33.91
CA ARG A 723 -25.13 11.31 -35.39
C ARG A 723 -26.07 12.26 -36.11
N ARG A 724 -27.34 12.31 -35.71
CA ARG A 724 -28.35 13.22 -36.30
C ARG A 724 -28.10 14.70 -35.96
N GLU A 725 -27.71 14.99 -34.72
CA GLU A 725 -27.39 16.36 -34.31
C GLU A 725 -26.19 16.89 -35.10
N LEU A 726 -25.12 16.06 -35.22
CA LEU A 726 -23.94 16.42 -35.99
C LEU A 726 -24.21 16.55 -37.49
N ALA A 727 -25.09 15.69 -38.05
CA ALA A 727 -25.55 15.80 -39.43
C ALA A 727 -26.35 17.11 -39.64
N ALA A 728 -27.27 17.46 -38.73
CA ALA A 728 -28.05 18.71 -38.80
C ALA A 728 -27.15 19.95 -38.73
N LEU A 729 -26.14 19.95 -37.83
CA LEU A 729 -25.13 21.03 -37.78
C LEU A 729 -24.33 21.16 -39.07
N SER A 730 -23.96 20.06 -39.71
CA SER A 730 -23.26 20.06 -40.99
C SER A 730 -24.14 20.57 -42.14
N LEU A 731 -25.46 20.28 -42.12
CA LEU A 731 -26.43 20.86 -43.07
C LEU A 731 -26.68 22.37 -42.82
N ALA A 732 -26.53 22.83 -41.57
CA ALA A 732 -26.60 24.24 -41.20
C ALA A 732 -25.31 25.03 -41.56
N GLY A 733 -24.32 24.35 -42.22
CA GLY A 733 -23.08 24.97 -42.69
C GLY A 733 -21.91 24.93 -41.71
N VAL A 734 -22.03 24.20 -40.57
CA VAL A 734 -20.91 24.02 -39.63
C VAL A 734 -19.86 23.09 -40.25
N THR A 735 -18.62 23.53 -40.27
CA THR A 735 -17.50 22.73 -40.78
C THR A 735 -17.18 21.54 -39.85
N ARG A 736 -16.57 20.49 -40.41
CA ARG A 736 -16.16 19.30 -39.61
C ARG A 736 -15.25 19.67 -38.44
N GLY A 737 -14.33 20.60 -38.64
CA GLY A 737 -13.45 21.12 -37.60
C GLY A 737 -14.20 21.85 -36.47
N GLN A 738 -15.19 22.67 -36.81
CA GLN A 738 -16.04 23.38 -35.84
C GLN A 738 -16.91 22.39 -35.04
N ALA A 739 -17.47 21.38 -35.70
CA ALA A 739 -18.25 20.33 -35.03
C ALA A 739 -17.40 19.51 -34.06
N LEU A 740 -16.16 19.14 -34.45
CA LEU A 740 -15.21 18.47 -33.56
C LEU A 740 -14.79 19.36 -32.38
N CYS A 741 -14.58 20.66 -32.61
CA CYS A 741 -14.25 21.63 -31.58
C CYS A 741 -15.41 21.77 -30.55
N CYS A 742 -16.67 21.77 -31.00
CA CYS A 742 -17.83 21.77 -30.11
C CYS A 742 -17.87 20.52 -29.25
N VAL A 743 -17.68 19.31 -29.82
CA VAL A 743 -17.68 18.05 -29.06
C VAL A 743 -16.52 17.98 -28.08
N ALA A 744 -15.33 18.41 -28.47
CA ALA A 744 -14.16 18.50 -27.60
C ALA A 744 -14.37 19.46 -26.43
N ALA A 745 -14.95 20.65 -26.69
CA ALA A 745 -15.25 21.62 -25.66
C ALA A 745 -16.34 21.14 -24.69
N GLU A 746 -17.40 20.47 -25.17
CA GLU A 746 -18.41 19.85 -24.32
C GLU A 746 -17.80 18.75 -23.43
N SER A 747 -16.94 17.90 -23.99
CA SER A 747 -16.22 16.87 -23.24
C SER A 747 -15.29 17.48 -22.18
N LEU A 748 -14.57 18.54 -22.53
CA LEU A 748 -13.72 19.28 -21.58
C LEU A 748 -14.54 19.86 -20.43
N VAL A 749 -15.69 20.46 -20.72
CA VAL A 749 -16.59 20.98 -19.66
C VAL A 749 -17.05 19.86 -18.75
N ALA A 750 -17.42 18.69 -19.29
CA ALA A 750 -17.84 17.54 -18.48
C ALA A 750 -16.69 17.04 -17.58
N VAL A 751 -15.46 16.99 -18.13
CA VAL A 751 -14.27 16.61 -17.33
C VAL A 751 -13.98 17.62 -16.23
N VAL A 752 -14.06 18.92 -16.52
CA VAL A 752 -13.87 19.99 -15.52
C VAL A 752 -14.93 19.92 -14.42
N ILE A 753 -16.20 19.67 -14.77
CA ILE A 753 -17.28 19.47 -13.78
C ILE A 753 -16.94 18.25 -12.90
N GLY A 754 -16.51 17.14 -13.51
CA GLY A 754 -16.12 15.94 -12.80
C GLY A 754 -14.93 16.20 -11.87
N ALA A 755 -13.91 16.91 -12.34
CA ALA A 755 -12.72 17.27 -11.56
C ALA A 755 -13.05 18.18 -10.35
N VAL A 756 -13.97 19.14 -10.52
CA VAL A 756 -14.43 19.99 -9.40
C VAL A 756 -15.16 19.14 -8.35
N ILE A 757 -16.02 18.22 -8.77
CA ILE A 757 -16.72 17.33 -7.82
C ILE A 757 -15.73 16.37 -7.16
N ALA A 758 -14.74 15.84 -7.90
CA ALA A 758 -13.68 15.01 -7.36
C ALA A 758 -12.83 15.77 -6.32
N ALA A 759 -12.53 17.05 -6.59
CA ALA A 759 -11.84 17.90 -5.61
C ALA A 759 -12.67 18.10 -4.33
N LEU A 760 -13.99 18.24 -4.44
CA LEU A 760 -14.86 18.29 -3.25
C LEU A 760 -14.82 16.99 -2.46
N ALA A 761 -14.79 15.83 -3.13
CA ALA A 761 -14.61 14.54 -2.47
C ALA A 761 -13.26 14.45 -1.75
N GLY A 762 -12.16 14.83 -2.42
CA GLY A 762 -10.81 14.88 -1.84
C GLY A 762 -10.71 15.83 -0.65
N LEU A 763 -11.34 17.02 -0.72
CA LEU A 763 -11.41 17.96 0.40
C LEU A 763 -12.20 17.40 1.58
N SER A 764 -13.24 16.59 1.34
CA SER A 764 -13.98 15.93 2.42
C SER A 764 -13.13 14.86 3.12
N VAL A 765 -12.35 14.11 2.35
CA VAL A 765 -11.35 13.16 2.88
C VAL A 765 -10.30 13.89 3.71
N LEU A 766 -9.75 14.99 3.17
CA LEU A 766 -8.78 15.82 3.86
C LEU A 766 -9.33 16.35 5.19
N ALA A 767 -10.57 16.86 5.20
CA ALA A 767 -11.19 17.37 6.42
C ALA A 767 -11.36 16.27 7.47
N ALA A 768 -11.78 15.06 7.07
CA ALA A 768 -11.91 13.91 7.96
C ALA A 768 -10.56 13.53 8.58
N GLN A 769 -9.51 13.42 7.75
CA GLN A 769 -8.17 13.10 8.19
C GLN A 769 -7.55 14.19 9.08
N TRP A 770 -7.73 15.45 8.70
CA TRP A 770 -7.18 16.57 9.45
C TRP A 770 -7.74 16.61 10.89
N ILE A 771 -9.04 16.35 11.05
CA ILE A 771 -9.68 16.27 12.36
C ILE A 771 -9.07 15.14 13.20
N ALA A 772 -8.83 13.97 12.58
CA ALA A 772 -8.22 12.82 13.25
C ALA A 772 -6.78 13.12 13.68
N LEU A 773 -5.95 13.55 12.74
CA LEU A 773 -4.53 13.80 12.97
C LEU A 773 -4.28 15.00 13.91
N TYR A 774 -5.14 16.04 13.89
CA TYR A 774 -5.03 17.15 14.81
C TYR A 774 -5.21 16.71 16.27
N GLY A 775 -6.09 15.74 16.52
CA GLY A 775 -6.30 15.18 17.86
C GLY A 775 -5.12 14.35 18.38
N THR A 776 -4.36 13.71 17.48
CA THR A 776 -3.27 12.78 17.82
C THR A 776 -1.88 13.42 17.70
N ALA A 777 -1.59 14.06 16.58
CA ALA A 777 -0.28 14.63 16.26
C ALA A 777 -0.19 16.15 16.44
N GLY A 778 -1.28 16.83 16.79
CA GLY A 778 -1.32 18.28 16.90
C GLY A 778 -1.39 18.99 15.54
N SER A 779 -0.83 20.21 15.44
CA SER A 779 -0.84 20.98 14.18
C SER A 779 0.27 20.50 13.24
N PHE A 780 -0.08 20.16 12.03
CA PHE A 780 0.88 19.80 10.97
C PHE A 780 0.56 20.55 9.65
N PRO A 781 1.54 20.75 8.75
CA PRO A 781 1.31 21.39 7.48
C PRO A 781 0.49 20.48 6.56
N VAL A 782 -0.60 21.01 6.00
CA VAL A 782 -1.47 20.27 5.07
C VAL A 782 -0.77 20.14 3.72
N ALA A 783 -0.52 18.90 3.30
CA ALA A 783 0.03 18.58 2.00
C ALA A 783 -1.12 18.37 0.98
N LEU A 784 -1.07 19.09 -0.12
CA LEU A 784 -1.99 18.91 -1.25
C LEU A 784 -1.25 18.27 -2.42
N PRO A 785 -1.61 17.05 -2.83
CA PRO A 785 -0.91 16.29 -3.87
C PRO A 785 -1.24 16.79 -5.29
N TRP A 786 -0.84 18.03 -5.62
CA TRP A 786 -1.15 18.65 -6.92
C TRP A 786 -0.57 17.90 -8.11
N GLY A 787 0.63 17.30 -7.96
CA GLY A 787 1.29 16.54 -9.02
C GLY A 787 0.49 15.31 -9.46
N PRO A 788 0.31 14.31 -8.60
CA PRO A 788 -0.41 13.09 -8.93
C PRO A 788 -1.89 13.33 -9.29
N THR A 789 -2.59 14.17 -8.54
CA THR A 789 -4.00 14.49 -8.81
C THR A 789 -4.16 15.26 -10.10
N GLY A 790 -3.26 16.19 -10.40
CA GLY A 790 -3.21 16.92 -11.66
C GLY A 790 -2.91 16.02 -12.85
N ALA A 791 -2.01 15.03 -12.69
CA ALA A 791 -1.71 14.05 -13.72
C ALA A 791 -2.94 13.20 -14.08
N VAL A 792 -3.69 12.71 -13.09
CA VAL A 792 -4.92 11.94 -13.32
C VAL A 792 -6.00 12.81 -13.97
N ALA A 793 -6.20 14.04 -13.49
CA ALA A 793 -7.13 14.98 -14.10
C ALA A 793 -6.75 15.29 -15.56
N GLY A 794 -5.46 15.51 -15.84
CA GLY A 794 -4.91 15.68 -17.17
C GLY A 794 -5.14 14.45 -18.06
N ALA A 795 -4.92 13.24 -17.56
CA ALA A 795 -5.23 12.01 -18.27
C ALA A 795 -6.71 11.91 -18.61
N CYS A 796 -7.61 12.26 -17.68
CA CYS A 796 -9.05 12.31 -17.94
C CYS A 796 -9.39 13.31 -19.06
N VAL A 797 -8.73 14.48 -19.09
CA VAL A 797 -8.92 15.48 -20.17
C VAL A 797 -8.47 14.89 -21.51
N VAL A 798 -7.26 14.35 -21.59
CA VAL A 798 -6.71 13.80 -22.83
C VAL A 798 -7.57 12.64 -23.35
N ILE A 799 -7.84 11.67 -22.49
CA ILE A 799 -8.64 10.49 -22.84
C ILE A 799 -10.06 10.89 -23.23
N GLY A 800 -10.68 11.80 -22.45
CA GLY A 800 -12.04 12.26 -22.68
C GLY A 800 -12.19 12.98 -24.01
N VAL A 801 -11.28 13.92 -24.31
CA VAL A 801 -11.30 14.68 -25.57
C VAL A 801 -10.98 13.80 -26.76
N VAL A 802 -9.97 12.93 -26.68
CA VAL A 802 -9.59 12.01 -27.74
C VAL A 802 -10.72 11.02 -28.03
N ALA A 803 -11.27 10.37 -27.01
CA ALA A 803 -12.36 9.40 -27.18
C ALA A 803 -13.61 10.03 -27.79
N ALA A 804 -14.02 11.20 -27.31
CA ALA A 804 -15.14 11.96 -27.87
C ALA A 804 -14.87 12.41 -29.31
N GLY A 805 -13.68 12.93 -29.59
CA GLY A 805 -13.27 13.40 -30.90
C GLY A 805 -13.23 12.27 -31.94
N CYS A 806 -12.62 11.15 -31.61
CA CYS A 806 -12.60 9.95 -32.47
C CYS A 806 -14.01 9.42 -32.76
N SER A 807 -14.88 9.36 -31.74
CA SER A 807 -16.27 8.95 -31.88
C SER A 807 -17.06 9.91 -32.79
N ALA A 808 -16.92 11.22 -32.61
CA ALA A 808 -17.55 12.23 -33.42
C ALA A 808 -17.03 12.23 -34.90
N ALA A 809 -15.72 12.10 -35.09
CA ALA A 809 -15.12 12.00 -36.42
C ALA A 809 -15.65 10.77 -37.18
N ASN A 810 -15.79 9.65 -36.48
CA ASN A 810 -16.36 8.42 -37.08
C ASN A 810 -17.85 8.58 -37.41
N ALA A 811 -18.61 9.28 -36.55
CA ALA A 811 -20.02 9.57 -36.76
C ALA A 811 -20.27 10.46 -38.00
N MET A 812 -19.32 11.34 -38.35
CA MET A 812 -19.40 12.26 -39.50
C MET A 812 -18.81 11.70 -40.82
N ARG A 813 -18.39 10.44 -40.88
CA ARG A 813 -17.85 9.80 -42.09
C ARG A 813 -18.93 9.47 -43.13
N GLY A 814 -20.24 9.39 -42.73
CA GLY A 814 -21.36 9.19 -43.66
C GLY A 814 -21.78 10.47 -44.37
N ARG A 815 -22.51 10.37 -45.51
CA ARG A 815 -23.13 11.51 -46.19
C ARG A 815 -24.22 12.10 -45.31
N ALA A 816 -24.17 13.41 -44.98
CA ALA A 816 -25.07 14.06 -44.07
C ALA A 816 -26.55 13.90 -44.45
N VAL A 817 -26.85 13.92 -45.78
CA VAL A 817 -28.21 13.74 -46.30
C VAL A 817 -28.76 12.32 -46.06
N GLU A 818 -27.90 11.28 -46.20
CA GLU A 818 -28.31 9.90 -45.95
C GLU A 818 -28.55 9.65 -44.45
N LEU A 819 -27.78 10.28 -43.57
CA LEU A 819 -27.91 10.15 -42.10
C LEU A 819 -29.18 10.82 -41.56
N VAL A 820 -29.68 11.87 -42.20
CA VAL A 820 -30.93 12.58 -41.81
C VAL A 820 -32.15 11.83 -42.34
N ASN A 821 -32.06 11.20 -43.55
CA ASN A 821 -33.15 10.47 -44.18
C ASN A 821 -33.28 9.01 -43.74
N GLN A 822 -32.31 8.43 -43.06
CA GLN A 822 -32.46 7.08 -42.46
C GLN A 822 -33.57 7.10 -41.40
N ARG A 823 -34.77 6.62 -41.79
CA ARG A 823 -35.80 6.23 -40.83
C ARG A 823 -35.29 4.99 -40.09
N GLU A 824 -35.14 5.10 -38.82
CA GLU A 824 -34.86 3.96 -37.94
C GLU A 824 -36.09 3.08 -37.85
#